data_21b049bb3d04eccc64d1f30e926446a2
#
_entry.id   21b049bb3d04eccc64d1f30e926446a2
#
_cell.length_a   1.000
_cell.length_b   1.000
_cell.length_c   1.000
_cell.angle_alpha   90.00
_cell.angle_beta   90.00
_cell.angle_gamma   90.00
#
_symmetry.space_group_name_H-M   'P 1'
#
loop_
_entity.id
_entity.type
_entity.pdbx_description
1 polymer ?
#
loop_
_entity_poly.entity_id
_entity_poly.type
_entity_poly.pdbx_seq_one_letter_code
_entity_poly.pdbx_strand_id
1 'polypeptide(L)'
;MLFSKPVQSSLSACLLAVASITGLAQIPTPASVLGHTPGDDFYLADYGDTIRYFHALAASSDRIKMFTVGKSTRGQDIEVAVISSAANLAKLDEYKKTAGRLARAEDLNDEQAKELVRSSKVIIHIDGGLHSDEVAGTQHTMTLAYNLLTAKNDPEIDSILDNVILVLWPTLNPDGQDMVVHWYRQNLGTKYEVSPLPYLYQEYVGHDNNRDGYMLNMKEEQVVTKTELEYSPVIFYCQHQTAPFPARIWIPPFSDPISSNISPYVRSWLNVVGTNMSAYLDAHNMPGAISESRFDNWYAGFTDWAGVFRNGISFFTETALYRYATPRFYTADEFPHNDQDLRALTMYTTPWEGGWWHLKDAVDYMVDGSMSVLDLAAKNRETLLYNRYQAARDNIAHFRKEPPFAYVISDKQADTPEAGLLAQKMIDNGIDVYATKAGFQANGVSYPAGSWVIPMDQPYSAMAKELFERQRYPDALENGTSKAIDLPYDVTGWTLPLQMGVDVDAVTDPLIADQRAMLTKVDTIKLPDATMEGAGAVFAISHKVNASFQLVNAALAQGGTVSLAQDPVKTAQGSETGAFLIGGITHAAVDSLTKKYSVSAVGVAAPAHTLALKKARIGLYRPWAPSIDEGWTRWILENYGFEPKSLYNADIRSANLKSRYDIIVLPDMSSRGLMSGFGVGIVPGQYVGGVGEDGIDHLREFVRDGGTLIAFNRTASSLIPLMSLPVANVLQGVKSDKFFCSGALLRVETDHAEMPANYGVSESPVVMFQAGPAFETLPGFHGAVLARYPKQTNPLESGLLLHPEAIEGKIAALELAYGKGRILLYGFKPQFRGQSHATYKYLFNELYSFDRPPLPAEAAASGKEKAEAMESKAAAKPAAQEDPDDDDIEE
;
A
#
# COMPACT_ATOMS: atom_id res chain seq x y z
N MET A 1 101.06 13.65 9.93
CA MET A 1 101.43 14.93 9.27
C MET A 1 100.29 15.39 8.42
N LEU A 2 99.94 16.64 8.66
CA LEU A 2 99.19 17.54 7.86
C LEU A 2 97.57 17.49 7.89
N PHE A 3 97.15 18.46 8.51
CA PHE A 3 95.87 19.18 8.64
C PHE A 3 95.04 19.40 7.30
N SER A 4 93.75 19.30 7.38
CA SER A 4 92.91 20.18 6.61
C SER A 4 91.55 20.39 7.34
N LYS A 5 91.16 21.65 7.41
CA LYS A 5 89.98 22.19 8.14
C LYS A 5 88.67 21.85 7.43
N PRO A 6 87.53 21.90 8.13
CA PRO A 6 86.17 21.76 7.51
C PRO A 6 85.70 23.10 6.95
N VAL A 7 85.08 22.98 5.78
CA VAL A 7 84.28 24.05 5.18
C VAL A 7 82.84 23.98 5.65
N GLN A 8 82.35 25.02 6.33
CA GLN A 8 80.95 25.25 6.67
C GLN A 8 80.23 25.62 5.38
N SER A 9 79.24 24.81 4.95
CA SER A 9 78.23 25.20 3.96
C SER A 9 76.89 25.52 4.69
N SER A 10 76.53 26.81 4.64
CA SER A 10 75.26 27.30 5.08
C SER A 10 74.15 26.84 4.13
N LEU A 11 73.24 25.94 4.58
CA LEU A 11 72.00 25.69 3.88
C LEU A 11 70.94 26.73 4.29
N SER A 12 70.58 27.62 3.37
CA SER A 12 69.39 28.41 3.46
C SER A 12 68.18 27.56 3.17
N ALA A 13 67.34 27.29 4.18
CA ALA A 13 66.02 26.65 4.02
C ALA A 13 65.00 27.67 3.51
N CYS A 14 64.71 27.58 2.20
CA CYS A 14 63.50 28.25 1.67
C CYS A 14 62.27 27.44 2.09
N LEU A 15 61.53 27.92 3.09
CA LEU A 15 60.12 27.43 3.32
C LEU A 15 59.25 27.91 2.17
N LEU A 16 58.92 26.99 1.24
CA LEU A 16 57.81 27.16 0.33
C LEU A 16 56.52 26.89 1.13
N ALA A 17 55.85 27.94 1.55
CA ALA A 17 54.43 27.84 2.00
C ALA A 17 53.59 27.50 0.77
N VAL A 18 53.28 26.20 0.60
CA VAL A 18 52.20 25.78 -0.31
C VAL A 18 50.90 26.20 0.37
N ALA A 19 50.37 27.35 -0.01
CA ALA A 19 49.00 27.71 0.24
C ALA A 19 48.15 26.72 -0.60
N SER A 20 47.57 25.75 0.04
CA SER A 20 46.53 24.92 -0.56
C SER A 20 45.33 25.84 -0.82
N ILE A 21 45.27 26.42 -2.00
CA ILE A 21 44.06 27.00 -2.52
C ILE A 21 43.15 25.80 -2.78
N THR A 22 42.31 25.39 -1.81
CA THR A 22 41.17 24.57 -2.06
C THR A 22 40.18 25.42 -2.87
N GLY A 23 40.43 25.58 -4.16
CA GLY A 23 39.40 26.03 -5.07
C GLY A 23 38.29 25.00 -4.97
N LEU A 24 37.09 25.39 -4.52
CA LEU A 24 35.91 24.55 -4.64
C LEU A 24 35.86 24.08 -6.10
N ALA A 25 35.85 22.77 -6.29
CA ALA A 25 35.71 22.20 -7.62
C ALA A 25 34.42 22.74 -8.24
N GLN A 26 34.46 23.05 -9.53
CA GLN A 26 33.26 23.50 -10.21
C GLN A 26 32.21 22.39 -10.10
N ILE A 27 30.99 22.75 -9.64
CA ILE A 27 29.89 21.81 -9.52
C ILE A 27 29.62 21.22 -10.92
N PRO A 28 29.67 19.88 -11.09
CA PRO A 28 29.55 19.26 -12.40
C PRO A 28 28.12 19.38 -12.92
N THR A 29 27.96 19.69 -14.20
CA THR A 29 26.66 19.63 -14.87
C THR A 29 26.21 18.18 -15.01
N PRO A 30 24.88 17.89 -15.05
CA PRO A 30 24.41 16.54 -15.36
C PRO A 30 25.06 15.95 -16.59
N ALA A 31 25.10 16.72 -17.70
CA ALA A 31 25.71 16.28 -18.94
C ALA A 31 27.19 15.90 -18.83
N SER A 32 27.95 16.56 -17.93
CA SER A 32 29.38 16.25 -17.74
C SER A 32 29.61 14.91 -17.04
N VAL A 33 28.63 14.40 -16.28
CA VAL A 33 28.70 13.14 -15.50
C VAL A 33 27.96 12.01 -16.21
N LEU A 34 26.81 12.31 -16.77
CA LEU A 34 25.89 11.34 -17.37
C LEU A 34 26.08 11.20 -18.88
N GLY A 35 26.69 12.21 -19.54
CA GLY A 35 26.74 12.33 -21.00
C GLY A 35 25.45 12.89 -21.62
N HIS A 36 24.43 13.13 -20.80
CA HIS A 36 23.11 13.63 -21.17
C HIS A 36 22.58 14.60 -20.13
N THR A 37 21.60 15.41 -20.51
CA THR A 37 20.86 16.26 -19.58
C THR A 37 19.55 15.55 -19.17
N PRO A 38 19.16 15.55 -17.88
CA PRO A 38 17.85 15.05 -17.48
C PRO A 38 16.74 15.75 -18.25
N GLY A 39 15.85 14.98 -18.89
CA GLY A 39 14.83 15.50 -19.79
C GLY A 39 15.19 15.44 -21.28
N ASP A 40 16.41 15.06 -21.66
CA ASP A 40 16.76 14.83 -23.07
C ASP A 40 15.83 13.76 -23.66
N ASP A 41 15.36 13.99 -24.89
CA ASP A 41 14.56 13.01 -25.62
C ASP A 41 15.33 11.70 -25.79
N PHE A 42 14.62 10.59 -25.67
CA PHE A 42 15.14 9.22 -25.82
C PHE A 42 16.21 8.80 -24.81
N TYR A 43 16.35 9.54 -23.72
CA TYR A 43 17.29 9.22 -22.65
C TYR A 43 16.60 9.22 -21.27
N LEU A 44 16.90 8.18 -20.49
CA LEU A 44 16.53 8.08 -19.08
C LEU A 44 17.76 7.66 -18.27
N ALA A 45 18.02 8.35 -17.16
CA ALA A 45 18.98 7.94 -16.16
C ALA A 45 18.38 6.81 -15.31
N ASP A 46 19.10 5.70 -15.16
CA ASP A 46 18.77 4.66 -14.19
C ASP A 46 19.19 5.08 -12.77
N TYR A 47 18.89 4.22 -11.78
CA TYR A 47 19.21 4.55 -10.39
C TYR A 47 20.72 4.70 -10.16
N GLY A 48 21.52 3.84 -10.77
CA GLY A 48 22.98 3.93 -10.69
C GLY A 48 23.54 5.23 -11.28
N ASP A 49 22.97 5.68 -12.41
CA ASP A 49 23.30 6.95 -13.03
C ASP A 49 22.93 8.13 -12.10
N THR A 50 21.71 8.09 -11.57
CA THR A 50 21.17 9.11 -10.67
C THR A 50 22.04 9.26 -9.42
N ILE A 51 22.33 8.17 -8.69
CA ILE A 51 23.12 8.21 -7.46
C ILE A 51 24.57 8.62 -7.74
N ARG A 52 25.15 8.17 -8.85
CA ARG A 52 26.50 8.62 -9.27
C ARG A 52 26.54 10.13 -9.44
N TYR A 53 25.50 10.73 -10.01
CA TYR A 53 25.43 12.18 -10.16
C TYR A 53 25.29 12.89 -8.81
N PHE A 54 24.41 12.43 -7.92
CA PHE A 54 24.27 13.00 -6.58
C PHE A 54 25.56 12.91 -5.76
N HIS A 55 26.29 11.81 -5.82
CA HIS A 55 27.61 11.71 -5.20
C HIS A 55 28.64 12.70 -5.79
N ALA A 56 28.59 12.93 -7.10
CA ALA A 56 29.45 13.94 -7.73
C ALA A 56 29.13 15.37 -7.24
N LEU A 57 27.83 15.67 -7.05
CA LEU A 57 27.39 16.93 -6.45
C LEU A 57 27.89 17.07 -5.00
N ALA A 58 27.73 16.02 -4.18
CA ALA A 58 28.14 16.01 -2.80
C ALA A 58 29.67 16.12 -2.62
N ALA A 59 30.43 15.58 -3.56
CA ALA A 59 31.88 15.74 -3.58
C ALA A 59 32.35 17.16 -3.98
N SER A 60 31.45 17.97 -4.59
CA SER A 60 31.78 19.28 -5.17
C SER A 60 31.19 20.46 -4.41
N SER A 61 30.31 20.22 -3.40
CA SER A 61 29.62 21.27 -2.67
C SER A 61 29.43 20.89 -1.19
N ASP A 62 29.58 21.87 -0.31
CA ASP A 62 29.29 21.73 1.13
C ASP A 62 27.80 22.01 1.46
N ARG A 63 26.97 22.32 0.45
CA ARG A 63 25.53 22.57 0.56
C ARG A 63 24.67 21.31 0.38
N ILE A 64 25.28 20.16 0.19
CA ILE A 64 24.60 18.87 0.03
C ILE A 64 25.31 17.78 0.82
N LYS A 65 24.53 16.86 1.41
CA LYS A 65 25.02 15.63 2.04
C LYS A 65 24.16 14.45 1.59
N MET A 66 24.80 13.31 1.30
CA MET A 66 24.13 12.05 0.98
C MET A 66 24.04 11.17 2.22
N PHE A 67 22.89 10.49 2.38
CA PHE A 67 22.66 9.52 3.44
C PHE A 67 21.97 8.28 2.88
N THR A 68 22.47 7.10 3.21
CA THR A 68 21.76 5.84 3.02
C THR A 68 20.76 5.69 4.15
N VAL A 69 19.48 5.61 3.83
CA VAL A 69 18.39 5.54 4.82
C VAL A 69 17.81 4.14 4.98
N GLY A 70 18.05 3.25 4.03
CA GLY A 70 17.60 1.87 4.09
C GLY A 70 17.94 1.06 2.85
N LYS A 71 17.21 -0.04 2.66
CA LYS A 71 17.34 -0.92 1.50
C LYS A 71 15.99 -1.22 0.88
N SER A 72 15.96 -1.28 -0.44
CA SER A 72 14.81 -1.70 -1.23
C SER A 72 14.48 -3.18 -1.04
N THR A 73 13.39 -3.60 -1.61
CA THR A 73 12.94 -5.00 -1.63
C THR A 73 13.98 -5.92 -2.28
N ARG A 74 14.65 -5.49 -3.36
CA ARG A 74 15.71 -6.25 -4.03
C ARG A 74 17.10 -6.00 -3.44
N GLY A 75 17.21 -5.17 -2.38
CA GLY A 75 18.42 -4.98 -1.60
C GLY A 75 19.33 -3.84 -2.06
N GLN A 76 18.88 -2.97 -2.96
CA GLN A 76 19.58 -1.73 -3.31
C GLN A 76 19.60 -0.77 -2.11
N ASP A 77 20.63 0.04 -1.99
CA ASP A 77 20.65 1.12 -1.01
C ASP A 77 19.67 2.21 -1.44
N ILE A 78 18.84 2.68 -0.51
CA ILE A 78 17.98 3.84 -0.71
C ILE A 78 18.71 5.03 -0.12
N GLU A 79 18.97 6.04 -0.95
CA GLU A 79 19.73 7.22 -0.56
C GLU A 79 18.91 8.49 -0.69
N VAL A 80 19.17 9.44 0.22
CA VAL A 80 18.58 10.77 0.22
C VAL A 80 19.68 11.84 0.17
N ALA A 81 19.40 12.94 -0.51
CA ALA A 81 20.23 14.13 -0.54
C ALA A 81 19.63 15.18 0.41
N VAL A 82 20.39 15.63 1.39
CA VAL A 82 19.98 16.76 2.24
C VAL A 82 20.67 18.03 1.75
N ILE A 83 19.88 19.00 1.28
CA ILE A 83 20.36 20.25 0.66
C ILE A 83 19.93 21.44 1.51
N SER A 84 20.90 22.31 1.84
CA SER A 84 20.70 23.58 2.56
C SER A 84 22.00 24.38 2.55
N SER A 85 22.03 25.55 3.20
CA SER A 85 23.31 26.24 3.42
C SER A 85 24.29 25.37 4.23
N ALA A 86 25.59 25.51 3.99
CA ALA A 86 26.62 24.77 4.74
C ALA A 86 26.48 24.98 6.27
N ALA A 87 26.08 26.20 6.70
CA ALA A 87 25.85 26.53 8.10
C ALA A 87 24.66 25.71 8.67
N ASN A 88 23.60 25.54 7.92
CA ASN A 88 22.45 24.71 8.32
C ASN A 88 22.83 23.22 8.37
N LEU A 89 23.53 22.71 7.37
CA LEU A 89 23.96 21.31 7.34
C LEU A 89 24.95 20.95 8.46
N ALA A 90 25.69 21.95 8.98
CA ALA A 90 26.53 21.75 10.17
C ALA A 90 25.72 21.56 11.46
N LYS A 91 24.45 21.97 11.48
CA LYS A 91 23.51 21.86 12.61
C LYS A 91 22.31 20.97 12.34
N LEU A 92 22.40 20.08 11.35
CA LEU A 92 21.27 19.26 10.90
C LEU A 92 20.58 18.52 12.05
N ASP A 93 21.36 17.87 12.93
CA ASP A 93 20.80 17.10 14.05
C ASP A 93 20.07 17.98 15.07
N GLU A 94 20.52 19.24 15.27
CA GLU A 94 19.81 20.21 16.11
C GLU A 94 18.45 20.54 15.51
N TYR A 95 18.40 20.80 14.19
CA TYR A 95 17.15 21.12 13.51
C TYR A 95 16.19 19.92 13.45
N LYS A 96 16.67 18.69 13.21
CA LYS A 96 15.87 17.46 13.29
C LYS A 96 15.25 17.32 14.68
N LYS A 97 16.04 17.48 15.74
CA LYS A 97 15.55 17.42 17.12
C LYS A 97 14.47 18.49 17.39
N THR A 98 14.69 19.70 16.89
CA THR A 98 13.73 20.80 17.06
C THR A 98 12.43 20.54 16.30
N ALA A 99 12.53 20.05 15.05
CA ALA A 99 11.37 19.68 14.24
C ALA A 99 10.54 18.58 14.92
N GLY A 100 11.19 17.55 15.46
CA GLY A 100 10.52 16.48 16.22
C GLY A 100 9.82 17.00 17.48
N ARG A 101 10.45 17.91 18.23
CA ARG A 101 9.81 18.52 19.40
C ARG A 101 8.58 19.36 19.05
N LEU A 102 8.66 20.15 17.97
CA LEU A 102 7.50 20.91 17.47
C LEU A 102 6.38 20.01 16.98
N ALA A 103 6.72 18.94 16.25
CA ALA A 103 5.74 17.98 15.74
C ALA A 103 5.03 17.20 16.85
N ARG A 104 5.68 17.00 17.99
CA ARG A 104 5.10 16.26 19.12
C ARG A 104 4.45 17.18 20.18
N ALA A 105 4.90 18.42 20.34
CA ALA A 105 4.34 19.45 21.25
C ALA A 105 4.16 19.03 22.73
N GLU A 106 4.70 17.88 23.16
CA GLU A 106 4.38 17.25 24.45
C GLU A 106 5.02 17.97 25.64
N ASP A 107 6.21 18.50 25.45
CA ASP A 107 7.06 19.12 26.48
C ASP A 107 7.22 20.65 26.27
N LEU A 108 6.36 21.26 25.48
CA LEU A 108 6.44 22.66 25.09
C LEU A 108 5.19 23.44 25.50
N ASN A 109 5.42 24.66 26.01
CA ASN A 109 4.40 25.70 26.05
C ASN A 109 4.55 26.65 24.84
N ASP A 110 3.57 27.52 24.64
CA ASP A 110 3.51 28.41 23.47
C ASP A 110 4.75 29.33 23.36
N GLU A 111 5.28 29.83 24.45
CA GLU A 111 6.45 30.71 24.42
C GLU A 111 7.73 29.95 24.07
N GLN A 112 7.89 28.75 24.61
CA GLN A 112 9.00 27.84 24.23
C GLN A 112 8.92 27.42 22.76
N ALA A 113 7.71 27.12 22.26
CA ALA A 113 7.50 26.79 20.86
C ALA A 113 7.87 27.97 19.95
N LYS A 114 7.41 29.18 20.25
CA LYS A 114 7.77 30.41 19.50
C LYS A 114 9.27 30.67 19.47
N GLU A 115 9.98 30.43 20.58
CA GLU A 115 11.43 30.57 20.61
C GLU A 115 12.14 29.55 19.71
N LEU A 116 11.72 28.28 19.75
CA LEU A 116 12.22 27.23 18.85
C LEU A 116 11.96 27.57 17.40
N VAL A 117 10.76 28.04 17.08
CA VAL A 117 10.36 28.45 15.73
C VAL A 117 11.25 29.56 15.16
N ARG A 118 11.55 30.61 15.95
CA ARG A 118 12.42 31.73 15.50
C ARG A 118 13.82 31.26 15.13
N SER A 119 14.37 30.31 15.88
CA SER A 119 15.74 29.81 15.68
C SER A 119 15.87 28.62 14.75
N SER A 120 14.75 27.95 14.39
CA SER A 120 14.76 26.72 13.58
C SER A 120 14.65 26.98 12.09
N LYS A 121 14.91 25.93 11.33
CA LYS A 121 14.68 25.85 9.87
C LYS A 121 13.52 24.91 9.59
N VAL A 122 12.81 25.15 8.49
CA VAL A 122 11.75 24.24 8.06
C VAL A 122 12.36 23.08 7.28
N ILE A 123 11.97 21.86 7.61
CA ILE A 123 12.39 20.67 6.89
C ILE A 123 11.29 20.31 5.89
N ILE A 124 11.68 20.10 4.65
CA ILE A 124 10.79 19.77 3.54
C ILE A 124 11.25 18.47 2.90
N HIS A 125 10.34 17.55 2.67
CA HIS A 125 10.54 16.37 1.84
C HIS A 125 10.04 16.67 0.42
N ILE A 126 10.87 16.40 -0.58
CA ILE A 126 10.49 16.34 -1.99
C ILE A 126 11.10 15.08 -2.55
N ASP A 127 10.35 14.35 -3.39
CA ASP A 127 10.84 13.09 -3.96
C ASP A 127 10.69 13.02 -5.49
N GLY A 128 11.38 12.05 -6.06
CA GLY A 128 11.32 11.70 -7.47
C GLY A 128 10.21 10.71 -7.81
N GLY A 129 9.20 10.58 -6.94
CA GLY A 129 8.09 9.65 -7.13
C GLY A 129 8.37 8.24 -6.66
N LEU A 130 7.30 7.46 -6.48
CA LEU A 130 7.33 6.06 -6.08
C LEU A 130 6.87 5.12 -7.22
N HIS A 131 6.10 5.63 -8.18
CA HIS A 131 5.73 4.92 -9.39
C HIS A 131 6.82 5.09 -10.44
N SER A 132 7.50 4.00 -10.76
CA SER A 132 8.75 4.12 -11.53
C SER A 132 8.55 4.30 -13.03
N ASP A 133 7.39 3.99 -13.57
CA ASP A 133 7.01 4.29 -14.96
C ASP A 133 6.66 5.77 -15.18
N GLU A 134 6.45 6.52 -14.12
CA GLU A 134 6.30 7.97 -14.06
C GLU A 134 7.69 8.64 -14.04
N VAL A 135 8.43 8.51 -15.14
CA VAL A 135 9.89 8.70 -15.21
C VAL A 135 10.39 10.12 -14.95
N ALA A 136 9.57 11.15 -15.14
CA ALA A 136 10.00 12.55 -15.00
C ALA A 136 10.39 12.88 -13.56
N GLY A 137 9.74 12.25 -12.58
CA GLY A 137 10.00 12.46 -11.16
C GLY A 137 11.47 12.24 -10.80
N THR A 138 12.06 11.12 -11.20
CA THR A 138 13.47 10.82 -10.92
C THR A 138 14.42 11.76 -11.67
N GLN A 139 14.06 12.17 -12.90
CA GLN A 139 14.90 13.05 -13.70
C GLN A 139 14.90 14.49 -13.15
N HIS A 140 13.77 14.99 -12.63
CA HIS A 140 13.68 16.36 -12.10
C HIS A 140 14.59 16.57 -10.89
N THR A 141 14.77 15.57 -10.03
CA THR A 141 15.56 15.69 -8.79
C THR A 141 17.00 16.11 -9.06
N MET A 142 17.59 15.59 -10.14
CA MET A 142 18.95 15.94 -10.56
C MET A 142 19.04 17.41 -11.02
N THR A 143 18.05 17.88 -11.77
CA THR A 143 17.96 19.26 -12.23
C THR A 143 17.72 20.22 -11.06
N LEU A 144 16.79 19.91 -10.18
CA LEU A 144 16.51 20.71 -8.98
C LEU A 144 17.76 20.85 -8.10
N ALA A 145 18.45 19.74 -7.80
CA ALA A 145 19.67 19.76 -7.01
C ALA A 145 20.77 20.63 -7.65
N TYR A 146 20.98 20.46 -8.96
CA TYR A 146 21.96 21.27 -9.69
C TYR A 146 21.64 22.77 -9.62
N ASN A 147 20.39 23.16 -9.85
CA ASN A 147 19.95 24.54 -9.82
C ASN A 147 20.18 25.19 -8.44
N LEU A 148 19.77 24.49 -7.35
CA LEU A 148 19.96 24.97 -5.98
C LEU A 148 21.44 25.13 -5.60
N LEU A 149 22.31 24.26 -6.10
CA LEU A 149 23.72 24.27 -5.73
C LEU A 149 24.55 25.26 -6.56
N THR A 150 24.15 25.57 -7.79
CA THR A 150 24.94 26.40 -8.71
C THR A 150 24.53 27.86 -8.75
N ALA A 151 23.33 28.19 -8.30
CA ALA A 151 22.85 29.59 -8.27
C ALA A 151 23.79 30.51 -7.50
N LYS A 152 24.01 31.70 -8.04
CA LYS A 152 24.87 32.72 -7.45
C LYS A 152 24.14 34.06 -7.45
N ASN A 153 24.05 34.68 -6.29
CA ASN A 153 23.38 35.98 -6.08
C ASN A 153 21.92 35.95 -6.56
N ASP A 154 21.25 34.84 -6.31
CA ASP A 154 19.83 34.65 -6.57
C ASP A 154 19.09 34.78 -5.24
N PRO A 155 18.30 35.86 -5.03
CA PRO A 155 17.65 36.10 -3.75
C PRO A 155 16.65 35.03 -3.32
N GLU A 156 16.00 34.37 -4.28
CA GLU A 156 15.05 33.29 -4.01
C GLU A 156 15.80 32.06 -3.50
N ILE A 157 16.81 31.61 -4.23
CA ILE A 157 17.58 30.42 -3.84
C ILE A 157 18.40 30.69 -2.58
N ASP A 158 18.97 31.86 -2.40
CA ASP A 158 19.66 32.25 -1.17
C ASP A 158 18.69 32.19 0.03
N SER A 159 17.45 32.69 -0.13
CA SER A 159 16.40 32.60 0.90
C SER A 159 16.01 31.16 1.19
N ILE A 160 15.85 30.33 0.18
CA ILE A 160 15.53 28.89 0.32
C ILE A 160 16.65 28.20 1.10
N LEU A 161 17.91 28.32 0.67
CA LEU A 161 19.03 27.65 1.32
C LEU A 161 19.25 28.11 2.77
N ASP A 162 18.91 29.37 3.08
CA ASP A 162 19.03 29.88 4.43
C ASP A 162 17.91 29.45 5.39
N ASN A 163 16.71 29.20 4.88
CA ASN A 163 15.52 28.93 5.71
C ASN A 163 15.01 27.49 5.64
N VAL A 164 15.36 26.74 4.61
CA VAL A 164 14.87 25.40 4.35
C VAL A 164 15.99 24.38 4.46
N ILE A 165 15.66 23.21 4.98
CA ILE A 165 16.45 21.98 4.87
C ILE A 165 15.64 21.05 3.96
N LEU A 166 16.07 20.90 2.73
CA LEU A 166 15.43 20.01 1.77
C LEU A 166 15.97 18.58 1.95
N VAL A 167 15.09 17.62 2.20
CA VAL A 167 15.34 16.19 2.13
C VAL A 167 14.83 15.73 0.75
N LEU A 168 15.72 15.68 -0.20
CA LEU A 168 15.42 15.32 -1.58
C LEU A 168 15.69 13.84 -1.80
N TRP A 169 14.66 13.11 -2.18
CA TRP A 169 14.78 11.70 -2.53
C TRP A 169 14.94 11.57 -4.05
N PRO A 170 16.05 11.01 -4.53
CA PRO A 170 16.21 10.76 -5.95
C PRO A 170 15.09 9.90 -6.54
N THR A 171 14.64 8.91 -5.80
CA THR A 171 13.45 8.08 -6.03
C THR A 171 13.06 7.36 -4.72
N LEU A 172 11.79 7.04 -4.57
CA LEU A 172 11.33 6.17 -3.47
C LEU A 172 11.42 4.68 -3.85
N ASN A 173 11.53 4.35 -5.14
CA ASN A 173 11.55 2.99 -5.66
C ASN A 173 12.75 2.75 -6.63
N PRO A 174 13.97 2.56 -6.11
CA PRO A 174 15.17 2.37 -6.93
C PRO A 174 15.10 1.11 -7.81
N ASP A 175 14.52 0.03 -7.31
CA ASP A 175 14.38 -1.22 -8.06
C ASP A 175 13.52 -1.03 -9.32
N GLY A 176 12.40 -0.34 -9.15
CA GLY A 176 11.50 -0.03 -10.24
C GLY A 176 12.09 0.94 -11.26
N GLN A 177 12.83 1.95 -10.80
CA GLN A 177 13.53 2.86 -11.70
C GLN A 177 14.44 2.08 -12.68
N ASP A 178 15.26 1.16 -12.17
CA ASP A 178 16.11 0.34 -13.03
C ASP A 178 15.29 -0.54 -13.98
N MET A 179 14.20 -1.14 -13.50
CA MET A 179 13.35 -2.01 -14.33
C MET A 179 12.74 -1.25 -15.50
N VAL A 180 12.18 -0.07 -15.25
CA VAL A 180 11.53 0.76 -16.27
C VAL A 180 12.55 1.33 -17.24
N VAL A 181 13.65 1.87 -16.75
CA VAL A 181 14.70 2.44 -17.62
C VAL A 181 15.32 1.38 -18.52
N HIS A 182 15.61 0.18 -17.97
CA HIS A 182 16.12 -0.92 -18.79
C HIS A 182 15.12 -1.39 -19.84
N TRP A 183 13.82 -1.45 -19.49
CA TRP A 183 12.76 -1.77 -20.45
C TRP A 183 12.70 -0.76 -21.59
N TYR A 184 12.70 0.54 -21.28
CA TYR A 184 12.70 1.59 -22.27
C TYR A 184 13.94 1.53 -23.18
N ARG A 185 15.15 1.44 -22.60
CA ARG A 185 16.40 1.31 -23.35
C ARG A 185 16.43 0.07 -24.27
N GLN A 186 15.86 -1.04 -23.83
CA GLN A 186 15.75 -2.28 -24.63
C GLN A 186 14.86 -2.09 -25.87
N ASN A 187 13.81 -1.29 -25.77
CA ASN A 187 12.81 -1.09 -26.81
C ASN A 187 13.04 0.17 -27.65
N LEU A 188 14.00 1.01 -27.28
CA LEU A 188 14.31 2.27 -27.94
C LEU A 188 14.58 2.07 -29.43
N GLY A 189 13.96 2.93 -30.28
CA GLY A 189 14.06 2.85 -31.73
C GLY A 189 13.29 1.69 -32.37
N THR A 190 12.54 0.93 -31.61
CA THR A 190 11.63 -0.11 -32.11
C THR A 190 10.18 0.40 -32.10
N LYS A 191 9.27 -0.36 -32.69
CA LYS A 191 7.83 -0.07 -32.59
C LYS A 191 7.26 -0.24 -31.19
N TYR A 192 8.04 -0.75 -30.26
CA TYR A 192 7.66 -0.99 -28.86
C TYR A 192 8.30 0.02 -27.90
N GLU A 193 8.83 1.12 -28.43
CA GLU A 193 9.55 2.13 -27.64
C GLU A 193 8.76 2.65 -26.45
N VAL A 194 7.46 2.84 -26.62
CA VAL A 194 6.54 3.31 -25.56
C VAL A 194 5.62 2.22 -25.05
N SER A 195 5.99 0.96 -25.22
CA SER A 195 5.15 -0.14 -24.74
C SER A 195 5.18 -0.22 -23.20
N PRO A 196 4.03 -0.57 -22.58
CA PRO A 196 3.96 -0.72 -21.14
C PRO A 196 4.89 -1.83 -20.64
N LEU A 197 5.35 -1.68 -19.40
CA LEU A 197 6.16 -2.69 -18.72
C LEU A 197 5.33 -3.97 -18.51
N PRO A 198 5.79 -5.16 -18.91
CA PRO A 198 5.00 -6.39 -18.81
C PRO A 198 5.12 -7.09 -17.44
N TYR A 199 5.51 -6.36 -16.40
CA TYR A 199 5.62 -6.83 -15.02
C TYR A 199 5.56 -5.64 -14.05
N LEU A 200 5.23 -5.93 -12.78
CA LEU A 200 5.15 -4.92 -11.73
C LEU A 200 6.51 -4.28 -11.50
N TYR A 201 6.57 -2.94 -11.46
CA TYR A 201 7.81 -2.19 -11.23
C TYR A 201 8.23 -2.10 -9.75
N GLN A 202 7.36 -2.44 -8.82
CA GLN A 202 7.74 -2.86 -7.47
C GLN A 202 7.53 -4.38 -7.40
N GLU A 203 8.45 -5.13 -6.82
CA GLU A 203 8.54 -6.60 -6.93
C GLU A 203 7.21 -7.33 -6.71
N TYR A 204 6.39 -6.84 -5.77
CA TYR A 204 5.13 -7.47 -5.39
C TYR A 204 3.91 -6.61 -5.70
N VAL A 205 3.98 -5.30 -5.46
CA VAL A 205 2.77 -4.49 -5.35
C VAL A 205 2.60 -3.49 -6.50
N GLY A 206 3.61 -3.30 -7.36
CA GLY A 206 3.53 -2.35 -8.48
C GLY A 206 3.06 -0.98 -8.02
N HIS A 207 1.97 -0.49 -8.61
CA HIS A 207 1.36 0.79 -8.28
C HIS A 207 0.81 0.87 -6.84
N ASP A 208 0.48 -0.27 -6.23
CA ASP A 208 0.00 -0.32 -4.84
C ASP A 208 1.11 -0.07 -3.78
N ASN A 209 2.35 0.26 -4.20
CA ASN A 209 3.31 0.84 -3.27
C ASN A 209 2.79 2.17 -2.70
N ASN A 210 1.92 2.89 -3.44
CA ASN A 210 1.16 4.03 -2.93
C ASN A 210 -0.16 3.65 -2.24
N ARG A 211 -0.30 2.43 -1.72
CA ARG A 211 -1.45 1.96 -0.93
C ARG A 211 -1.02 1.32 0.39
N ASP A 212 0.27 1.34 0.70
CA ASP A 212 0.87 0.71 1.88
C ASP A 212 1.27 1.72 2.98
N GLY A 213 0.75 2.96 2.90
CA GLY A 213 1.15 4.11 3.72
C GLY A 213 0.91 3.98 5.23
N TYR A 214 0.09 3.04 5.69
CA TYR A 214 -0.10 2.74 7.12
C TYR A 214 0.22 1.28 7.49
N MET A 215 0.06 0.33 6.56
CA MET A 215 0.42 -1.06 6.85
C MET A 215 1.92 -1.27 6.83
N LEU A 216 2.64 -0.52 5.99
CA LEU A 216 4.10 -0.58 5.92
C LEU A 216 4.58 -2.03 5.74
N ASN A 217 4.01 -2.73 4.77
CA ASN A 217 4.38 -4.10 4.44
C ASN A 217 5.65 -4.14 3.59
N MET A 218 5.78 -3.20 2.67
CA MET A 218 6.93 -3.11 1.77
C MET A 218 8.09 -2.37 2.44
N LYS A 219 9.32 -2.71 2.06
CA LYS A 219 10.53 -2.12 2.66
C LYS A 219 10.69 -0.66 2.33
N GLU A 220 10.32 -0.28 1.13
CA GLU A 220 10.40 1.10 0.65
C GLU A 220 9.54 2.01 1.56
N GLU A 221 8.29 1.66 1.81
CA GLU A 221 7.35 2.43 2.64
C GLU A 221 7.77 2.45 4.12
N GLN A 222 8.37 1.36 4.62
CA GLN A 222 9.00 1.34 5.96
C GLN A 222 10.14 2.34 6.05
N VAL A 223 11.00 2.42 5.03
CA VAL A 223 12.14 3.34 4.98
C VAL A 223 11.67 4.78 4.88
N VAL A 224 10.68 5.06 4.04
CA VAL A 224 10.09 6.40 3.88
C VAL A 224 9.49 6.87 5.19
N THR A 225 8.58 6.10 5.79
CA THR A 225 7.90 6.49 7.04
C THR A 225 8.89 6.65 8.20
N LYS A 226 9.87 5.75 8.34
CA LYS A 226 10.93 5.89 9.34
C LYS A 226 11.72 7.18 9.18
N THR A 227 12.08 7.53 7.95
CA THR A 227 12.84 8.75 7.66
C THR A 227 11.98 10.00 7.91
N GLU A 228 10.70 9.98 7.55
CA GLU A 228 9.78 11.05 7.90
C GLU A 228 9.65 11.27 9.41
N LEU A 229 9.53 10.20 10.19
CA LEU A 229 9.48 10.30 11.65
C LEU A 229 10.79 10.86 12.23
N GLU A 230 11.93 10.52 11.63
CA GLU A 230 13.26 10.99 12.03
C GLU A 230 13.47 12.48 11.70
N TYR A 231 13.12 12.92 10.50
CA TYR A 231 13.32 14.30 10.04
C TYR A 231 12.16 15.21 10.42
N SER A 232 10.97 14.68 10.63
CA SER A 232 9.73 15.41 10.91
C SER A 232 9.49 16.56 9.93
N PRO A 233 9.45 16.31 8.60
CA PRO A 233 9.23 17.38 7.61
C PRO A 233 7.87 18.03 7.82
N VAL A 234 7.80 19.35 7.63
CA VAL A 234 6.54 20.10 7.71
C VAL A 234 5.71 19.90 6.46
N ILE A 235 6.38 19.77 5.30
CA ILE A 235 5.79 19.48 4.00
C ILE A 235 6.41 18.19 3.46
N PHE A 236 5.55 17.29 2.96
CA PHE A 236 5.88 16.13 2.16
C PHE A 236 5.25 16.31 0.79
N TYR A 237 6.06 16.42 -0.25
CA TYR A 237 5.62 16.61 -1.62
C TYR A 237 6.12 15.47 -2.50
N CYS A 238 5.18 14.67 -3.00
CA CYS A 238 5.43 13.57 -3.90
C CYS A 238 5.15 13.97 -5.35
N GLN A 239 5.98 13.48 -6.28
CA GLN A 239 5.86 13.76 -7.71
C GLN A 239 5.28 12.56 -8.44
N HIS A 240 4.14 12.75 -9.12
CA HIS A 240 3.50 11.75 -9.95
C HIS A 240 3.35 12.21 -11.41
N GLN A 241 3.08 11.25 -12.28
CA GLN A 241 2.65 11.49 -13.64
C GLN A 241 1.44 10.64 -14.00
N THR A 242 0.51 11.27 -14.73
CA THR A 242 -0.65 10.59 -15.31
C THR A 242 -0.95 11.18 -16.69
N ALA A 243 -2.04 10.80 -17.33
CA ALA A 243 -2.48 11.35 -18.62
C ALA A 243 -3.61 12.39 -18.45
N PRO A 244 -3.39 13.52 -17.77
CA PRO A 244 -4.44 14.44 -17.37
C PRO A 244 -4.78 15.43 -18.51
N PHE A 245 -5.42 15.00 -19.58
CA PHE A 245 -5.89 15.94 -20.57
C PHE A 245 -7.03 16.83 -20.02
N PRO A 246 -7.03 18.14 -20.31
CA PRO A 246 -6.03 18.92 -21.05
C PRO A 246 -4.94 19.46 -20.13
N ALA A 247 -4.91 19.10 -18.84
CA ALA A 247 -3.91 19.59 -17.89
C ALA A 247 -2.50 19.17 -18.27
N ARG A 248 -1.54 19.96 -17.79
CA ARG A 248 -0.10 19.59 -17.82
C ARG A 248 0.38 19.21 -16.43
N ILE A 249 -0.33 19.67 -15.40
CA ILE A 249 -0.12 19.26 -14.01
C ILE A 249 -1.43 19.42 -13.21
N TRP A 250 -1.82 18.38 -12.50
CA TRP A 250 -2.82 18.48 -11.44
C TRP A 250 -2.16 18.86 -10.13
N ILE A 251 -2.74 19.84 -9.46
CA ILE A 251 -2.22 20.42 -8.23
C ILE A 251 -3.33 20.51 -7.16
N PRO A 252 -3.00 20.57 -5.87
CA PRO A 252 -4.00 20.84 -4.84
C PRO A 252 -4.71 22.21 -5.07
N PRO A 253 -5.90 22.43 -4.50
CA PRO A 253 -6.71 21.47 -3.77
C PRO A 253 -7.31 20.40 -4.69
N PHE A 254 -7.48 19.19 -4.15
CA PHE A 254 -8.19 18.11 -4.81
C PHE A 254 -9.68 18.14 -4.46
N SER A 255 -10.46 17.19 -5.03
CA SER A 255 -11.91 17.12 -4.81
C SER A 255 -12.27 16.69 -3.38
N ASP A 256 -13.48 16.99 -2.97
CA ASP A 256 -14.07 16.46 -1.74
C ASP A 256 -14.46 14.97 -1.92
N PRO A 257 -14.49 14.19 -0.83
CA PRO A 257 -14.34 14.60 0.55
C PRO A 257 -12.91 14.62 1.07
N ILE A 258 -12.71 15.32 2.17
CA ILE A 258 -11.48 15.28 2.97
C ILE A 258 -11.80 14.73 4.36
N SER A 259 -10.93 13.87 4.93
CA SER A 259 -11.12 13.33 6.26
C SER A 259 -11.23 14.43 7.34
N SER A 260 -12.24 14.31 8.20
CA SER A 260 -12.45 15.25 9.31
C SER A 260 -11.39 15.16 10.41
N ASN A 261 -10.60 14.09 10.45
CA ASN A 261 -9.52 13.89 11.41
C ASN A 261 -8.27 14.71 11.07
N ILE A 262 -8.16 15.22 9.85
CA ILE A 262 -7.05 16.08 9.44
C ILE A 262 -7.19 17.45 10.12
N SER A 263 -6.09 17.95 10.69
CA SER A 263 -6.06 19.27 11.35
C SER A 263 -6.51 20.39 10.39
N PRO A 264 -7.31 21.38 10.85
CA PRO A 264 -7.67 22.54 10.06
C PRO A 264 -6.47 23.32 9.49
N TYR A 265 -5.36 23.35 10.20
CA TYR A 265 -4.13 23.99 9.73
C TYR A 265 -3.60 23.28 8.47
N VAL A 266 -3.56 21.94 8.49
CA VAL A 266 -3.12 21.13 7.34
C VAL A 266 -4.02 21.35 6.15
N ARG A 267 -5.35 21.26 6.34
CA ARG A 267 -6.34 21.48 5.26
C ARG A 267 -6.19 22.84 4.60
N SER A 268 -6.01 23.89 5.41
CA SER A 268 -5.82 25.25 4.89
C SER A 268 -4.51 25.41 4.13
N TRP A 269 -3.41 24.80 4.61
CA TRP A 269 -2.12 24.89 3.92
C TRP A 269 -2.08 24.10 2.63
N LEU A 270 -2.79 23.00 2.51
CA LEU A 270 -2.94 22.27 1.23
C LEU A 270 -3.50 23.19 0.14
N ASN A 271 -4.55 23.97 0.46
CA ASN A 271 -5.11 24.93 -0.47
C ASN A 271 -4.13 26.05 -0.82
N VAL A 272 -3.38 26.57 0.17
CA VAL A 272 -2.39 27.62 -0.05
C VAL A 272 -1.26 27.13 -0.94
N VAL A 273 -0.76 25.90 -0.72
CA VAL A 273 0.32 25.30 -1.53
C VAL A 273 -0.11 25.20 -2.99
N GLY A 274 -1.27 24.66 -3.27
CA GLY A 274 -1.75 24.50 -4.65
C GLY A 274 -1.98 25.84 -5.34
N THR A 275 -2.62 26.81 -4.68
CA THR A 275 -2.85 28.15 -5.24
C THR A 275 -1.53 28.90 -5.48
N ASN A 276 -0.55 28.75 -4.56
CA ASN A 276 0.79 29.31 -4.76
C ASN A 276 1.48 28.67 -5.96
N MET A 277 1.38 27.36 -6.14
CA MET A 277 1.97 26.63 -7.25
C MET A 277 1.38 27.08 -8.60
N SER A 278 0.04 27.21 -8.67
CA SER A 278 -0.64 27.75 -9.87
C SER A 278 -0.09 29.15 -10.24
N ALA A 279 -0.02 30.05 -9.27
CA ALA A 279 0.50 31.40 -9.51
C ALA A 279 2.00 31.42 -9.90
N TYR A 280 2.78 30.50 -9.35
CA TYR A 280 4.21 30.36 -9.68
C TYR A 280 4.39 29.87 -11.13
N LEU A 281 3.64 28.85 -11.53
CA LEU A 281 3.66 28.31 -12.89
C LEU A 281 3.19 29.35 -13.93
N ASP A 282 2.11 30.09 -13.63
CA ASP A 282 1.63 31.19 -14.47
C ASP A 282 2.70 32.29 -14.65
N ALA A 283 3.44 32.65 -13.57
CA ALA A 283 4.51 33.63 -13.64
C ALA A 283 5.69 33.16 -14.52
N HIS A 284 5.89 31.86 -14.67
CA HIS A 284 6.91 31.24 -15.53
C HIS A 284 6.38 30.86 -16.93
N ASN A 285 5.16 31.27 -17.30
CA ASN A 285 4.50 30.97 -18.58
C ASN A 285 4.34 29.45 -18.81
N MET A 286 4.00 28.69 -17.77
CA MET A 286 3.74 27.27 -17.82
C MET A 286 2.23 27.03 -17.67
N PRO A 287 1.47 26.95 -18.79
CA PRO A 287 0.02 26.76 -18.78
C PRO A 287 -0.36 25.32 -18.43
N GLY A 288 -1.60 25.09 -18.04
CA GLY A 288 -2.13 23.75 -17.86
C GLY A 288 -2.16 23.26 -16.43
N ALA A 289 -1.97 24.14 -15.44
CA ALA A 289 -2.17 23.79 -14.03
C ALA A 289 -3.66 23.79 -13.66
N ILE A 290 -4.19 22.66 -13.17
CA ILE A 290 -5.60 22.49 -12.80
C ILE A 290 -5.72 21.97 -11.38
N SER A 291 -6.74 22.44 -10.65
CA SER A 291 -7.12 21.98 -9.32
C SER A 291 -8.56 21.42 -9.30
N GLU A 292 -8.98 20.86 -8.18
CA GLU A 292 -10.28 20.18 -7.99
C GLU A 292 -10.54 19.08 -9.04
N SER A 293 -9.47 18.37 -9.41
CA SER A 293 -9.56 17.27 -10.35
C SER A 293 -9.64 15.96 -9.59
N ARG A 294 -10.36 15.01 -10.12
CA ARG A 294 -10.47 13.55 -9.97
C ARG A 294 -10.09 12.90 -8.62
N PHE A 295 -8.99 13.30 -7.96
CA PHE A 295 -8.54 12.74 -6.70
C PHE A 295 -9.26 13.37 -5.52
N ASP A 296 -9.68 12.56 -4.57
CA ASP A 296 -10.19 13.01 -3.28
C ASP A 296 -9.10 12.91 -2.18
N ASN A 297 -9.41 13.46 -1.01
CA ASN A 297 -8.53 13.47 0.16
C ASN A 297 -9.07 12.55 1.27
N TRP A 298 -9.63 11.39 0.90
CA TRP A 298 -10.32 10.50 1.81
C TRP A 298 -9.45 9.35 2.30
N TYR A 299 -8.89 8.53 1.39
CA TYR A 299 -8.21 7.29 1.74
C TYR A 299 -6.86 7.52 2.43
N ALA A 300 -6.71 7.00 3.67
CA ALA A 300 -5.50 7.17 4.49
C ALA A 300 -4.31 6.29 4.07
N GLY A 301 -4.51 5.37 3.14
CA GLY A 301 -3.51 4.36 2.78
C GLY A 301 -2.47 4.81 1.76
N PHE A 302 -2.63 5.99 1.17
CA PHE A 302 -1.61 6.53 0.28
C PHE A 302 -0.35 6.90 1.06
N THR A 303 0.82 6.47 0.58
CA THR A 303 2.12 6.77 1.20
C THR A 303 2.39 8.28 1.22
N ASP A 304 2.04 8.96 0.15
CA ASP A 304 2.17 10.41 -0.01
C ASP A 304 1.09 11.23 0.70
N TRP A 305 0.09 10.60 1.29
CA TRP A 305 -0.99 11.25 2.01
C TRP A 305 -0.97 10.97 3.53
N ALA A 306 -0.44 9.84 3.97
CA ALA A 306 -0.44 9.41 5.38
C ALA A 306 0.13 10.48 6.35
N GLY A 307 1.03 11.35 5.87
CA GLY A 307 1.63 12.45 6.63
C GLY A 307 0.62 13.47 7.18
N VAL A 308 -0.55 13.65 6.55
CA VAL A 308 -1.57 14.63 7.01
C VAL A 308 -2.14 14.26 8.38
N PHE A 309 -2.23 12.96 8.68
CA PHE A 309 -2.70 12.45 9.97
C PHE A 309 -1.62 12.55 11.07
N ARG A 310 -0.37 12.85 10.68
CA ARG A 310 0.76 13.17 11.56
C ARG A 310 1.04 14.68 11.61
N ASN A 311 0.04 15.51 11.31
CA ASN A 311 0.08 16.97 11.29
C ASN A 311 1.08 17.57 10.28
N GLY A 312 1.46 16.86 9.25
CA GLY A 312 2.25 17.32 8.11
C GLY A 312 1.36 17.81 6.97
N ILE A 313 1.88 18.69 6.13
CA ILE A 313 1.26 19.09 4.87
C ILE A 313 1.75 18.10 3.82
N SER A 314 1.03 17.01 3.62
CA SER A 314 1.40 15.94 2.69
C SER A 314 0.50 15.98 1.47
N PHE A 315 1.07 15.96 0.29
CA PHE A 315 0.35 16.06 -0.97
C PHE A 315 1.21 15.58 -2.14
N PHE A 316 0.56 15.40 -3.28
CA PHE A 316 1.20 15.05 -4.54
C PHE A 316 0.76 15.99 -5.67
N THR A 317 1.41 15.87 -6.82
CA THR A 317 0.99 16.47 -8.09
C THR A 317 1.07 15.44 -9.18
N GLU A 318 0.21 15.57 -10.19
CA GLU A 318 0.17 14.68 -11.35
C GLU A 318 0.58 15.43 -12.61
N THR A 319 1.83 15.30 -13.00
CA THR A 319 2.34 15.93 -14.22
C THR A 319 2.03 15.06 -15.44
N ALA A 320 1.62 15.68 -16.53
CA ALA A 320 1.37 14.97 -17.78
C ALA A 320 2.70 14.49 -18.39
N LEU A 321 2.68 13.59 -19.17
CA LEU A 321 2.22 12.29 -19.61
C LEU A 321 3.40 11.35 -19.46
N TYR A 322 3.21 10.11 -19.19
CA TYR A 322 4.33 9.18 -19.23
C TYR A 322 4.34 8.40 -20.56
N ARG A 323 5.10 8.88 -21.50
CA ARG A 323 5.55 8.12 -22.68
C ARG A 323 7.05 7.88 -22.59
N TYR A 324 7.53 7.66 -21.39
CA TYR A 324 8.95 7.64 -21.03
C TYR A 324 9.65 8.91 -21.54
N ALA A 325 10.74 8.79 -22.28
CA ALA A 325 11.44 9.94 -22.87
C ALA A 325 11.13 10.16 -24.35
N THR A 326 9.99 9.63 -24.84
CA THR A 326 9.59 9.77 -26.24
C THR A 326 8.66 10.95 -26.40
N PRO A 327 9.06 12.02 -27.12
CA PRO A 327 8.23 13.21 -27.29
C PRO A 327 7.01 12.95 -28.18
N ARG A 328 5.94 13.74 -27.97
CA ARG A 328 4.75 13.71 -28.82
C ARG A 328 4.20 15.12 -29.03
N PHE A 329 3.66 15.37 -30.21
CA PHE A 329 2.86 16.56 -30.50
C PHE A 329 1.38 16.22 -30.31
N TYR A 330 0.64 17.10 -29.63
CA TYR A 330 -0.78 16.96 -29.35
C TYR A 330 -1.56 18.12 -29.93
N THR A 331 -2.72 17.82 -30.49
CA THR A 331 -3.68 18.82 -30.96
C THR A 331 -4.89 18.83 -30.04
N ALA A 332 -5.58 19.97 -29.96
CA ALA A 332 -6.75 20.11 -29.06
C ALA A 332 -7.89 19.16 -29.40
N ASP A 333 -7.99 18.70 -30.64
CA ASP A 333 -8.99 17.73 -31.10
C ASP A 333 -8.68 16.28 -30.67
N GLU A 334 -7.46 16.00 -30.19
CA GLU A 334 -7.10 14.73 -29.56
C GLU A 334 -7.51 14.67 -28.07
N PHE A 335 -7.88 15.82 -27.49
CA PHE A 335 -8.34 15.84 -26.10
C PHE A 335 -9.70 15.13 -25.97
N PRO A 336 -10.00 14.48 -24.84
CA PRO A 336 -11.32 13.92 -24.58
C PRO A 336 -12.42 14.95 -24.84
N HIS A 337 -13.57 14.52 -25.35
CA HIS A 337 -14.63 15.45 -25.79
C HIS A 337 -15.07 16.44 -24.70
N ASN A 338 -15.08 16.00 -23.45
CA ASN A 338 -15.44 16.85 -22.30
C ASN A 338 -14.33 17.84 -21.93
N ASP A 339 -13.09 17.64 -22.41
CA ASP A 339 -11.90 18.42 -22.07
C ASP A 339 -11.46 19.34 -23.21
N GLN A 340 -12.28 19.50 -24.25
CA GLN A 340 -12.00 20.41 -25.38
C GLN A 340 -12.39 21.87 -25.10
N ASP A 341 -13.01 22.17 -23.94
CA ASP A 341 -13.31 23.53 -23.53
C ASP A 341 -12.09 24.19 -22.88
N LEU A 342 -11.30 24.89 -23.70
CA LEU A 342 -10.06 25.56 -23.27
C LEU A 342 -10.30 27.01 -22.79
N ARG A 343 -11.47 27.34 -22.29
CA ARG A 343 -11.72 28.63 -21.63
C ARG A 343 -11.06 28.64 -20.25
N ALA A 344 -10.51 29.79 -19.86
CA ALA A 344 -9.99 30.00 -18.51
C ALA A 344 -11.10 29.83 -17.47
N LEU A 345 -10.86 29.02 -16.45
CA LEU A 345 -11.75 28.76 -15.33
C LEU A 345 -11.03 29.13 -14.01
N THR A 346 -11.79 29.26 -12.91
CA THR A 346 -11.23 29.62 -11.61
C THR A 346 -10.13 28.66 -11.17
N MET A 347 -10.33 27.35 -11.41
CA MET A 347 -9.40 26.30 -11.01
C MET A 347 -8.56 25.77 -12.20
N TYR A 348 -8.64 26.43 -13.36
CA TYR A 348 -7.83 26.20 -14.54
C TYR A 348 -7.57 27.56 -15.23
N THR A 349 -6.66 28.33 -14.64
CA THR A 349 -6.45 29.76 -14.96
C THR A 349 -5.88 29.98 -16.35
N THR A 350 -4.95 29.16 -16.78
CA THR A 350 -4.24 29.26 -18.04
C THR A 350 -4.25 27.90 -18.75
N PRO A 351 -5.27 27.62 -19.60
CA PRO A 351 -5.38 26.34 -20.29
C PRO A 351 -4.23 26.09 -21.26
N TRP A 352 -3.85 24.82 -21.38
CA TRP A 352 -2.88 24.35 -22.37
C TRP A 352 -3.62 24.04 -23.69
N GLU A 353 -3.17 24.64 -24.78
CA GLU A 353 -3.83 24.56 -26.08
C GLU A 353 -3.29 23.44 -26.99
N GLY A 354 -2.49 22.52 -26.46
CA GLY A 354 -1.78 21.53 -27.25
C GLY A 354 -0.36 21.98 -27.62
N GLY A 355 0.34 21.17 -28.38
CA GLY A 355 1.70 21.40 -28.81
C GLY A 355 2.62 20.21 -28.57
N TRP A 356 3.91 20.45 -28.68
CA TRP A 356 4.91 19.45 -28.31
C TRP A 356 4.92 19.23 -26.80
N TRP A 357 5.09 17.97 -26.41
CA TRP A 357 5.34 17.56 -25.04
C TRP A 357 6.55 16.63 -25.01
N HIS A 358 7.60 17.09 -24.39
CA HIS A 358 8.87 16.36 -24.20
C HIS A 358 9.00 15.94 -22.73
N LEU A 359 9.86 14.98 -22.44
CA LEU A 359 10.22 14.68 -21.05
C LEU A 359 10.77 15.93 -20.34
N LYS A 360 11.50 16.78 -21.06
CA LYS A 360 12.02 18.06 -20.53
C LYS A 360 10.92 18.98 -20.02
N ASP A 361 9.77 19.02 -20.70
CA ASP A 361 8.64 19.84 -20.24
C ASP A 361 8.12 19.33 -18.90
N ALA A 362 7.90 18.01 -18.76
CA ALA A 362 7.49 17.42 -17.50
C ALA A 362 8.51 17.65 -16.37
N VAL A 363 9.80 17.50 -16.65
CA VAL A 363 10.88 17.81 -15.70
C VAL A 363 10.83 19.26 -15.25
N ASP A 364 10.60 20.21 -16.17
CA ASP A 364 10.54 21.64 -15.85
C ASP A 364 9.32 21.97 -14.97
N TYR A 365 8.12 21.39 -15.26
CA TYR A 365 6.95 21.58 -14.41
C TYR A 365 7.19 21.04 -12.98
N MET A 366 7.86 19.90 -12.85
CA MET A 366 8.19 19.33 -11.53
C MET A 366 9.25 20.17 -10.80
N VAL A 367 10.24 20.72 -11.51
CA VAL A 367 11.24 21.64 -10.93
C VAL A 367 10.56 22.90 -10.43
N ASP A 368 9.72 23.54 -11.23
CA ASP A 368 9.03 24.77 -10.84
C ASP A 368 7.99 24.54 -9.75
N GLY A 369 7.29 23.41 -9.78
CA GLY A 369 6.44 22.96 -8.68
C GLY A 369 7.22 22.81 -7.36
N SER A 370 8.41 22.19 -7.44
CA SER A 370 9.31 22.05 -6.28
C SER A 370 9.83 23.40 -5.78
N MET A 371 10.26 24.29 -6.69
CA MET A 371 10.72 25.64 -6.35
C MET A 371 9.62 26.47 -5.69
N SER A 372 8.37 26.39 -6.23
CA SER A 372 7.20 27.05 -5.63
C SER A 372 6.99 26.65 -4.16
N VAL A 373 7.13 25.35 -3.85
CA VAL A 373 6.98 24.83 -2.48
C VAL A 373 8.12 25.31 -1.57
N LEU A 374 9.35 25.28 -2.07
CA LEU A 374 10.52 25.70 -1.32
C LEU A 374 10.50 27.20 -1.02
N ASP A 375 10.12 28.03 -1.98
CA ASP A 375 9.97 29.47 -1.82
C ASP A 375 8.85 29.83 -0.84
N LEU A 376 7.67 29.19 -0.98
CA LEU A 376 6.56 29.31 -0.04
C LEU A 376 7.00 28.97 1.39
N ALA A 377 7.72 27.87 1.55
CA ALA A 377 8.20 27.41 2.84
C ALA A 377 9.25 28.35 3.45
N ALA A 378 10.16 28.86 2.63
CA ALA A 378 11.16 29.84 3.08
C ALA A 378 10.50 31.13 3.60
N LYS A 379 9.54 31.66 2.84
CA LYS A 379 8.79 32.90 3.19
C LYS A 379 7.90 32.74 4.43
N ASN A 380 7.34 31.54 4.63
CA ASN A 380 6.37 31.26 5.69
C ASN A 380 6.92 30.36 6.81
N ARG A 381 8.23 30.21 6.91
CA ARG A 381 8.95 29.29 7.80
C ARG A 381 8.40 29.28 9.23
N GLU A 382 8.28 30.43 9.84
CA GLU A 382 7.82 30.53 11.23
C GLU A 382 6.36 30.13 11.41
N THR A 383 5.51 30.54 10.48
CA THR A 383 4.08 30.18 10.51
C THR A 383 3.88 28.68 10.33
N LEU A 384 4.57 28.08 9.37
CA LEU A 384 4.50 26.63 9.10
C LEU A 384 4.94 25.80 10.32
N LEU A 385 6.09 26.13 10.90
CA LEU A 385 6.61 25.46 12.09
C LEU A 385 5.68 25.63 13.29
N TYR A 386 5.12 26.83 13.49
CA TYR A 386 4.22 27.09 14.61
C TYR A 386 2.86 26.41 14.42
N ASN A 387 2.31 26.39 13.21
CA ASN A 387 1.06 25.67 12.92
C ASN A 387 1.19 24.16 13.12
N ARG A 388 2.34 23.56 12.79
CA ARG A 388 2.59 22.14 13.09
C ARG A 388 2.55 21.88 14.60
N TYR A 389 3.19 22.74 15.40
CA TYR A 389 3.10 22.68 16.86
C TYR A 389 1.65 22.83 17.34
N GLN A 390 0.91 23.80 16.81
CA GLN A 390 -0.49 24.04 17.19
C GLN A 390 -1.37 22.82 16.85
N ALA A 391 -1.21 22.22 15.69
CA ALA A 391 -1.97 21.03 15.28
C ALA A 391 -1.75 19.86 16.26
N ALA A 392 -0.51 19.60 16.65
CA ALA A 392 -0.20 18.55 17.63
C ALA A 392 -0.77 18.87 19.00
N ARG A 393 -0.62 20.10 19.47
CA ARG A 393 -1.17 20.56 20.75
C ARG A 393 -2.70 20.48 20.77
N ASP A 394 -3.35 20.87 19.70
CA ASP A 394 -4.80 20.86 19.60
C ASP A 394 -5.35 19.43 19.60
N ASN A 395 -4.69 18.48 18.94
CA ASN A 395 -5.01 17.05 19.03
C ASN A 395 -4.91 16.55 20.48
N ILE A 396 -3.81 16.84 21.16
CA ILE A 396 -3.61 16.47 22.58
C ILE A 396 -4.72 17.10 23.45
N ALA A 397 -5.04 18.37 23.24
CA ALA A 397 -6.05 19.08 24.03
C ALA A 397 -7.48 18.58 23.75
N HIS A 398 -7.77 18.21 22.51
CA HIS A 398 -9.07 17.66 22.11
C HIS A 398 -9.34 16.35 22.84
N PHE A 399 -8.45 15.37 22.74
CA PHE A 399 -8.63 14.04 23.34
C PHE A 399 -8.38 13.99 24.86
N ARG A 400 -8.03 15.09 25.49
CA ARG A 400 -8.16 15.24 26.94
C ARG A 400 -9.59 15.53 27.40
N LYS A 401 -10.49 15.93 26.48
CA LYS A 401 -11.85 16.38 26.77
C LYS A 401 -12.92 15.54 26.10
N GLU A 402 -12.62 15.00 24.94
CA GLU A 402 -13.56 14.30 24.07
C GLU A 402 -13.12 12.85 23.83
N PRO A 403 -14.04 11.89 23.83
CA PRO A 403 -13.72 10.49 23.52
C PRO A 403 -13.38 10.29 22.02
N PRO A 404 -12.72 9.16 21.71
CA PRO A 404 -12.21 8.16 22.64
C PRO A 404 -10.97 8.69 23.40
N PHE A 405 -10.89 8.37 24.71
CA PHE A 405 -9.74 8.77 25.55
C PHE A 405 -8.55 7.83 25.40
N ALA A 406 -8.82 6.59 24.97
CA ALA A 406 -7.83 5.60 24.61
C ALA A 406 -8.45 4.52 23.71
N TYR A 407 -7.59 3.77 23.03
CA TYR A 407 -7.92 2.43 22.52
C TYR A 407 -7.19 1.37 23.35
N VAL A 408 -7.84 0.25 23.62
CA VAL A 408 -7.25 -0.86 24.37
C VAL A 408 -7.31 -2.12 23.51
N ILE A 409 -6.15 -2.74 23.31
CA ILE A 409 -5.97 -4.04 22.70
C ILE A 409 -5.68 -5.00 23.86
N SER A 410 -6.65 -5.85 24.23
CA SER A 410 -6.47 -6.84 25.27
C SER A 410 -5.46 -7.91 24.85
N ASP A 411 -4.78 -8.53 25.82
CA ASP A 411 -3.96 -9.73 25.56
C ASP A 411 -4.83 -10.99 25.33
N LYS A 412 -6.14 -10.91 25.60
CA LYS A 412 -7.11 -11.98 25.37
C LYS A 412 -7.70 -11.85 23.97
N GLN A 413 -6.95 -12.30 22.99
CA GLN A 413 -7.34 -12.30 21.59
C GLN A 413 -7.48 -13.74 21.07
N ALA A 414 -8.29 -13.91 20.03
CA ALA A 414 -8.32 -15.17 19.29
C ALA A 414 -6.97 -15.41 18.57
N ASP A 415 -6.34 -14.33 18.13
CA ASP A 415 -5.01 -14.29 17.49
C ASP A 415 -4.14 -13.22 18.16
N THR A 416 -3.42 -13.62 19.22
CA THR A 416 -2.54 -12.70 19.96
C THR A 416 -1.35 -12.19 19.14
N PRO A 417 -0.67 -13.00 18.33
CA PRO A 417 0.34 -12.49 17.39
C PRO A 417 -0.18 -11.38 16.46
N GLU A 418 -1.40 -11.52 15.96
CA GLU A 418 -2.03 -10.54 15.09
C GLU A 418 -2.33 -9.23 15.81
N ALA A 419 -2.82 -9.32 17.04
CA ALA A 419 -3.04 -8.15 17.89
C ALA A 419 -1.73 -7.42 18.22
N GLY A 420 -0.67 -8.17 18.46
CA GLY A 420 0.67 -7.59 18.62
C GLY A 420 1.18 -6.92 17.34
N LEU A 421 0.91 -7.48 16.18
CA LEU A 421 1.24 -6.87 14.90
C LEU A 421 0.49 -5.54 14.70
N LEU A 422 -0.81 -5.50 15.00
CA LEU A 422 -1.60 -4.25 14.95
C LEU A 422 -0.99 -3.19 15.88
N ALA A 423 -0.67 -3.55 17.12
CA ALA A 423 -0.05 -2.63 18.06
C ALA A 423 1.34 -2.15 17.58
N GLN A 424 2.14 -3.03 16.94
CA GLN A 424 3.43 -2.66 16.34
C GLN A 424 3.25 -1.70 15.16
N LYS A 425 2.25 -1.90 14.29
CA LYS A 425 1.94 -0.98 13.19
C LYS A 425 1.60 0.42 13.70
N MET A 426 0.99 0.54 14.88
CA MET A 426 0.77 1.86 15.50
C MET A 426 2.11 2.52 15.85
N ILE A 427 3.04 1.79 16.46
CA ILE A 427 4.38 2.29 16.78
C ILE A 427 5.12 2.69 15.50
N ASP A 428 5.09 1.86 14.47
CA ASP A 428 5.76 2.09 13.19
C ASP A 428 5.26 3.38 12.50
N ASN A 429 3.99 3.75 12.75
CA ASN A 429 3.39 5.02 12.31
C ASN A 429 3.64 6.20 13.26
N GLY A 430 4.45 6.04 14.30
CA GLY A 430 4.82 7.09 15.26
C GLY A 430 3.80 7.32 16.39
N ILE A 431 2.79 6.45 16.50
CA ILE A 431 1.78 6.51 17.57
C ILE A 431 2.36 5.89 18.84
N ASP A 432 2.14 6.56 19.98
CA ASP A 432 2.60 6.08 21.28
C ASP A 432 1.71 4.96 21.81
N VAL A 433 2.30 3.81 22.00
CA VAL A 433 1.66 2.62 22.58
C VAL A 433 2.25 2.34 23.95
N TYR A 434 1.40 1.93 24.88
CA TYR A 434 1.77 1.62 26.26
C TYR A 434 1.35 0.20 26.62
N ALA A 435 2.16 -0.50 27.37
CA ALA A 435 1.80 -1.76 28.00
C ALA A 435 1.35 -1.53 29.45
N THR A 436 0.34 -2.29 29.88
CA THR A 436 -0.14 -2.24 31.27
C THR A 436 0.74 -3.09 32.19
N LYS A 437 1.21 -2.50 33.32
CA LYS A 437 2.01 -3.21 34.33
C LYS A 437 1.16 -4.14 35.21
N ALA A 438 -0.09 -3.82 35.37
CA ALA A 438 -1.07 -4.55 36.15
C ALA A 438 -2.44 -4.49 35.48
N GLY A 439 -3.37 -5.35 35.91
CA GLY A 439 -4.75 -5.26 35.40
C GLY A 439 -5.35 -3.90 35.74
N PHE A 440 -6.13 -3.34 34.83
CA PHE A 440 -6.85 -2.08 35.03
C PHE A 440 -8.28 -2.17 34.48
N GLN A 441 -9.12 -1.23 34.87
CA GLN A 441 -10.48 -1.15 34.37
C GLN A 441 -10.71 0.15 33.60
N ALA A 442 -11.42 0.06 32.48
CA ALA A 442 -11.94 1.21 31.74
C ALA A 442 -13.30 0.85 31.15
N ASN A 443 -14.25 1.78 31.09
CA ASN A 443 -15.65 1.55 30.65
C ASN A 443 -16.32 0.35 31.32
N GLY A 444 -16.00 0.02 32.57
CA GLY A 444 -16.51 -1.19 33.26
C GLY A 444 -15.92 -2.51 32.79
N VAL A 445 -14.99 -2.50 31.83
CA VAL A 445 -14.26 -3.68 31.35
C VAL A 445 -12.94 -3.83 32.10
N SER A 446 -12.59 -5.07 32.48
CA SER A 446 -11.31 -5.38 33.12
C SER A 446 -10.31 -5.91 32.10
N TYR A 447 -9.18 -5.28 32.02
CA TYR A 447 -8.07 -5.67 31.16
C TYR A 447 -6.92 -6.22 32.01
N PRO A 448 -6.31 -7.33 31.62
CA PRO A 448 -5.18 -7.90 32.37
C PRO A 448 -3.88 -7.10 32.18
N ALA A 449 -2.87 -7.42 32.97
CA ALA A 449 -1.52 -6.93 32.75
C ALA A 449 -1.00 -7.46 31.40
N GLY A 450 -0.27 -6.61 30.67
CA GLY A 450 0.24 -6.94 29.34
C GLY A 450 -0.66 -6.48 28.20
N SER A 451 -1.88 -5.99 28.47
CA SER A 451 -2.70 -5.34 27.44
C SER A 451 -2.03 -4.09 26.91
N TRP A 452 -2.24 -3.78 25.64
CA TRP A 452 -1.70 -2.56 25.00
C TRP A 452 -2.73 -1.46 25.01
N VAL A 453 -2.31 -0.26 25.37
CA VAL A 453 -3.17 0.93 25.49
C VAL A 453 -2.58 2.03 24.62
N ILE A 454 -3.42 2.68 23.85
CA ILE A 454 -3.10 3.82 23.01
C ILE A 454 -3.88 5.02 23.55
N PRO A 455 -3.31 5.83 24.49
CA PRO A 455 -3.95 7.04 24.96
C PRO A 455 -4.10 8.02 23.81
N MET A 456 -5.26 8.65 23.69
CA MET A 456 -5.53 9.53 22.56
C MET A 456 -5.04 10.95 22.77
N ASP A 457 -4.69 11.37 24.00
CA ASP A 457 -4.09 12.67 24.28
C ASP A 457 -2.60 12.72 23.90
N GLN A 458 -2.31 12.39 22.65
CA GLN A 458 -0.99 12.32 22.05
C GLN A 458 -0.95 13.04 20.68
N PRO A 459 0.24 13.39 20.14
CA PRO A 459 0.36 14.22 18.94
C PRO A 459 -0.28 13.65 17.69
N TYR A 460 -0.15 12.33 17.49
CA TYR A 460 -0.62 11.62 16.28
C TYR A 460 -1.91 10.85 16.52
N SER A 461 -2.73 11.32 17.45
CA SER A 461 -4.06 10.76 17.74
C SER A 461 -4.99 10.75 16.53
N ALA A 462 -4.87 11.72 15.63
CA ALA A 462 -5.61 11.74 14.36
C ALA A 462 -5.35 10.46 13.55
N MET A 463 -4.08 10.03 13.43
CA MET A 463 -3.71 8.78 12.75
C MET A 463 -4.29 7.55 13.47
N ALA A 464 -4.18 7.49 14.80
CA ALA A 464 -4.73 6.38 15.56
C ALA A 464 -6.27 6.28 15.38
N LYS A 465 -6.96 7.42 15.41
CA LYS A 465 -8.40 7.46 15.20
C LYS A 465 -8.77 7.04 13.78
N GLU A 466 -8.09 7.57 12.78
CA GLU A 466 -8.31 7.26 11.38
C GLU A 466 -8.21 5.77 11.08
N LEU A 467 -7.26 5.07 11.72
CA LEU A 467 -7.04 3.64 11.50
C LEU A 467 -8.00 2.73 12.29
N PHE A 468 -8.56 3.22 13.40
CA PHE A 468 -9.35 2.38 14.30
C PHE A 468 -10.86 2.64 14.25
N GLU A 469 -11.30 3.83 13.85
CA GLU A 469 -12.72 4.11 13.70
C GLU A 469 -13.32 3.42 12.47
N ARG A 470 -14.63 3.30 12.46
CA ARG A 470 -15.37 2.91 11.26
C ARG A 470 -15.53 4.12 10.39
N GLN A 471 -14.96 4.07 9.19
CA GLN A 471 -15.13 5.15 8.23
C GLN A 471 -16.57 5.20 7.75
N ARG A 472 -17.06 6.42 7.56
CA ARG A 472 -18.33 6.72 6.93
C ARG A 472 -18.07 7.77 5.85
N TYR A 473 -18.04 7.29 4.63
CA TYR A 473 -17.86 8.20 3.48
C TYR A 473 -19.02 9.20 3.45
N PRO A 474 -18.74 10.51 3.37
CA PRO A 474 -19.80 11.51 3.40
C PRO A 474 -20.72 11.37 2.21
N ASP A 475 -21.98 11.08 2.47
CA ASP A 475 -23.03 11.06 1.45
C ASP A 475 -23.70 12.43 1.39
N ALA A 476 -23.71 13.07 0.23
CA ALA A 476 -24.39 14.33 -0.01
C ALA A 476 -25.91 14.26 0.28
N LEU A 477 -26.50 13.07 0.14
CA LEU A 477 -27.92 12.86 0.42
C LEU A 477 -28.25 12.87 1.92
N GLU A 478 -27.36 12.39 2.77
CA GLU A 478 -27.54 12.41 4.24
C GLU A 478 -27.57 13.85 4.79
N ASN A 479 -26.91 14.79 4.14
CA ASN A 479 -26.80 16.18 4.58
C ASN A 479 -27.83 17.11 3.92
N GLY A 480 -28.74 16.58 3.11
CA GLY A 480 -29.78 17.39 2.43
C GLY A 480 -29.23 18.38 1.40
N THR A 481 -28.00 18.22 0.95
CA THR A 481 -27.41 19.00 -0.14
C THR A 481 -27.79 18.36 -1.48
N SER A 482 -28.08 19.20 -2.49
CA SER A 482 -28.43 18.72 -3.83
C SER A 482 -27.25 18.41 -4.72
N LYS A 483 -26.01 18.37 -4.18
CA LYS A 483 -24.82 17.95 -4.94
C LYS A 483 -24.87 16.43 -5.16
N ALA A 484 -24.57 16.00 -6.36
CA ALA A 484 -24.29 14.59 -6.63
C ALA A 484 -23.12 14.14 -5.74
N ILE A 485 -23.15 12.88 -5.30
CA ILE A 485 -22.01 12.27 -4.60
C ILE A 485 -20.89 12.18 -5.61
N ASP A 486 -19.73 12.75 -5.29
CA ASP A 486 -18.53 12.47 -6.04
C ASP A 486 -18.13 11.02 -5.73
N LEU A 487 -17.94 10.21 -6.77
CA LEU A 487 -17.52 8.82 -6.62
C LEU A 487 -16.13 8.79 -5.98
N PRO A 488 -15.91 7.94 -4.97
CA PRO A 488 -14.61 7.85 -4.33
C PRO A 488 -13.54 7.37 -5.31
N TYR A 489 -12.36 7.94 -5.21
CA TYR A 489 -11.20 7.58 -6.03
C TYR A 489 -10.66 6.18 -5.68
N ASP A 490 -10.63 5.82 -4.40
CA ASP A 490 -10.15 4.49 -3.94
C ASP A 490 -11.16 3.88 -2.95
N VAL A 491 -10.70 3.00 -2.05
CA VAL A 491 -11.55 2.39 -1.03
C VAL A 491 -12.07 3.42 -0.03
N THR A 492 -13.25 3.16 0.48
CA THR A 492 -13.96 4.07 1.37
C THR A 492 -13.89 3.67 2.83
N GLY A 493 -13.47 2.43 3.13
CA GLY A 493 -13.36 1.92 4.49
C GLY A 493 -12.17 0.99 4.67
N TRP A 494 -11.40 1.20 5.77
CA TRP A 494 -10.14 0.49 6.06
C TRP A 494 -9.92 0.22 7.54
N THR A 495 -10.95 0.19 8.37
CA THR A 495 -10.86 -0.03 9.83
C THR A 495 -9.97 -1.22 10.16
N LEU A 496 -8.73 -0.99 10.62
CA LEU A 496 -7.73 -2.04 10.80
C LEU A 496 -8.13 -3.15 11.77
N PRO A 497 -8.74 -2.85 12.95
CA PRO A 497 -9.22 -3.91 13.82
C PRO A 497 -10.12 -4.93 13.12
N LEU A 498 -11.00 -4.46 12.22
CA LEU A 498 -11.89 -5.33 11.45
C LEU A 498 -11.14 -6.13 10.38
N GLN A 499 -10.22 -5.48 9.65
CA GLN A 499 -9.42 -6.15 8.62
C GLN A 499 -8.47 -7.20 9.21
N MET A 500 -7.89 -6.92 10.38
CA MET A 500 -6.95 -7.82 11.04
C MET A 500 -7.63 -8.84 11.96
N GLY A 501 -8.93 -8.69 12.24
CA GLY A 501 -9.66 -9.58 13.14
C GLY A 501 -9.19 -9.46 14.59
N VAL A 502 -8.88 -8.25 15.02
CA VAL A 502 -8.40 -7.92 16.36
C VAL A 502 -9.48 -7.16 17.11
N ASP A 503 -9.79 -7.61 18.31
CA ASP A 503 -10.72 -6.92 19.22
C ASP A 503 -10.03 -5.71 19.85
N VAL A 504 -10.60 -4.53 19.61
CA VAL A 504 -10.11 -3.24 20.13
C VAL A 504 -11.26 -2.49 20.77
N ASP A 505 -11.08 -2.09 22.02
CA ASP A 505 -12.06 -1.32 22.76
C ASP A 505 -11.74 0.18 22.75
N ALA A 506 -12.70 1.00 22.33
CA ALA A 506 -12.62 2.44 22.48
C ALA A 506 -13.05 2.84 23.90
N VAL A 507 -12.17 3.51 24.63
CA VAL A 507 -12.41 3.99 25.98
C VAL A 507 -13.13 5.33 25.94
N THR A 508 -14.33 5.39 26.46
CA THR A 508 -15.19 6.58 26.48
C THR A 508 -15.18 7.33 27.81
N ASP A 509 -14.59 6.75 28.85
CA ASP A 509 -14.38 7.41 30.14
C ASP A 509 -12.96 7.98 30.24
N PRO A 510 -12.74 9.20 30.78
CA PRO A 510 -11.40 9.75 30.91
C PRO A 510 -10.47 8.88 31.73
N LEU A 511 -9.24 8.66 31.24
CA LEU A 511 -8.23 7.92 32.02
C LEU A 511 -7.82 8.71 33.27
N ILE A 512 -8.07 8.16 34.46
CA ILE A 512 -7.67 8.75 35.72
C ILE A 512 -6.18 8.54 36.03
N ALA A 513 -5.65 9.30 37.00
CA ALA A 513 -4.23 9.28 37.33
C ALA A 513 -3.70 7.88 37.68
N ASP A 514 -4.48 7.07 38.45
CA ASP A 514 -4.09 5.72 38.82
C ASP A 514 -3.97 4.78 37.62
N GLN A 515 -4.88 4.90 36.65
CA GLN A 515 -4.81 4.13 35.40
C GLN A 515 -3.56 4.51 34.59
N ARG A 516 -3.29 5.81 34.45
CA ARG A 516 -2.11 6.32 33.75
C ARG A 516 -0.80 5.86 34.40
N ALA A 517 -0.74 5.77 35.74
CA ALA A 517 0.42 5.28 36.47
C ALA A 517 0.74 3.79 36.19
N MET A 518 -0.25 3.03 35.75
CA MET A 518 -0.07 1.62 35.33
C MET A 518 0.50 1.45 33.92
N LEU A 519 0.56 2.53 33.13
CA LEU A 519 1.02 2.48 31.75
C LEU A 519 2.55 2.66 31.66
N THR A 520 3.19 1.91 30.78
CA THR A 520 4.59 2.09 30.40
C THR A 520 4.69 2.17 28.89
N LYS A 521 5.20 3.26 28.35
CA LYS A 521 5.46 3.41 26.91
C LYS A 521 6.39 2.30 26.43
N VAL A 522 6.09 1.74 25.26
CA VAL A 522 6.89 0.71 24.61
C VAL A 522 7.30 1.17 23.21
N ASP A 523 8.54 0.87 22.85
CA ASP A 523 9.08 1.18 21.52
C ASP A 523 9.01 -0.04 20.57
N THR A 524 8.70 -1.20 21.13
CA THR A 524 8.52 -2.45 20.38
C THR A 524 7.56 -3.35 21.16
N ILE A 525 6.67 -3.98 20.45
CA ILE A 525 5.71 -4.90 21.04
C ILE A 525 6.41 -6.22 21.42
N LYS A 526 6.20 -6.62 22.66
CA LYS A 526 6.60 -7.94 23.16
C LYS A 526 5.38 -8.80 23.31
N LEU A 527 5.30 -9.87 22.55
CA LEU A 527 4.27 -10.88 22.68
C LEU A 527 4.48 -11.70 23.96
N PRO A 528 3.40 -12.23 24.56
CA PRO A 528 3.53 -13.25 25.59
C PRO A 528 4.36 -14.44 25.10
N ASP A 529 5.12 -15.07 26.00
CA ASP A 529 5.89 -16.25 25.62
C ASP A 529 4.95 -17.37 25.19
N ALA A 530 5.21 -17.91 23.99
CA ALA A 530 4.48 -19.08 23.53
C ALA A 530 4.84 -20.30 24.38
N THR A 531 3.83 -21.03 24.81
CA THR A 531 3.96 -22.20 25.70
C THR A 531 3.75 -23.49 24.93
N MET A 532 4.42 -24.55 25.40
CA MET A 532 4.14 -25.90 24.99
C MET A 532 3.69 -26.71 26.22
N GLU A 533 2.41 -27.01 26.31
CA GLU A 533 1.81 -27.70 27.47
C GLU A 533 1.67 -29.20 27.23
N GLY A 534 1.94 -29.95 28.23
CA GLY A 534 1.66 -31.40 28.26
C GLY A 534 2.59 -32.23 27.39
N ALA A 535 2.41 -33.55 27.50
CA ALA A 535 3.05 -34.57 26.68
C ALA A 535 1.96 -35.30 25.90
N GLY A 536 2.15 -35.48 24.60
CA GLY A 536 1.16 -36.12 23.73
C GLY A 536 1.81 -36.84 22.54
N ALA A 537 1.03 -37.63 21.87
CA ALA A 537 1.46 -38.28 20.62
C ALA A 537 1.61 -37.27 19.48
N VAL A 538 0.84 -36.18 19.55
CA VAL A 538 0.83 -35.06 18.60
C VAL A 538 0.64 -33.76 19.38
N PHE A 539 0.99 -32.63 18.74
CA PHE A 539 0.84 -31.29 19.31
C PHE A 539 -0.26 -30.53 18.57
N ALA A 540 -1.31 -30.15 19.29
CA ALA A 540 -2.43 -29.39 18.77
C ALA A 540 -2.10 -27.89 18.79
N ILE A 541 -2.33 -27.24 17.65
CA ILE A 541 -2.12 -25.82 17.41
C ILE A 541 -3.42 -25.22 16.89
N SER A 542 -3.79 -24.05 17.39
CA SER A 542 -5.02 -23.38 16.99
C SER A 542 -5.02 -22.98 15.52
N HIS A 543 -6.12 -23.27 14.84
CA HIS A 543 -6.36 -22.82 13.47
C HIS A 543 -6.79 -21.34 13.38
N LYS A 544 -7.17 -20.75 14.51
CA LYS A 544 -7.60 -19.34 14.59
C LYS A 544 -6.42 -18.37 14.43
N VAL A 545 -5.19 -18.82 14.72
CA VAL A 545 -3.97 -18.02 14.71
C VAL A 545 -3.33 -18.04 13.31
N ASN A 546 -3.19 -16.89 12.67
CA ASN A 546 -2.59 -16.80 11.35
C ASN A 546 -1.14 -17.34 11.30
N ALA A 547 -0.33 -17.04 12.31
CA ALA A 547 1.03 -17.54 12.43
C ALA A 547 1.12 -19.08 12.52
N SER A 548 0.01 -19.78 12.82
CA SER A 548 -0.05 -21.24 12.78
C SER A 548 0.27 -21.82 11.41
N PHE A 549 -0.11 -21.13 10.33
CA PHE A 549 0.18 -21.55 8.97
C PHE A 549 1.69 -21.50 8.66
N GLN A 550 2.40 -20.48 9.17
CA GLN A 550 3.86 -20.40 9.06
C GLN A 550 4.53 -21.56 9.84
N LEU A 551 4.04 -21.84 11.03
CA LEU A 551 4.52 -22.94 11.85
C LEU A 551 4.29 -24.30 11.17
N VAL A 552 3.09 -24.53 10.63
CA VAL A 552 2.71 -25.75 9.90
C VAL A 552 3.61 -25.96 8.68
N ASN A 553 3.81 -24.92 7.85
CA ASN A 553 4.68 -25.00 6.68
C ASN A 553 6.14 -25.30 7.08
N ALA A 554 6.63 -24.70 8.17
CA ALA A 554 7.95 -24.96 8.68
C ALA A 554 8.10 -26.38 9.25
N ALA A 555 7.05 -26.91 9.90
CA ALA A 555 7.03 -28.30 10.37
C ALA A 555 7.06 -29.31 9.21
N LEU A 556 6.24 -29.09 8.17
CA LEU A 556 6.23 -29.91 6.95
C LEU A 556 7.62 -29.87 6.24
N ALA A 557 8.26 -28.71 6.19
CA ALA A 557 9.59 -28.54 5.60
C ALA A 557 10.67 -29.30 6.38
N GLN A 558 10.48 -29.52 7.68
CA GLN A 558 11.35 -30.33 8.54
C GLN A 558 11.02 -31.83 8.50
N GLY A 559 10.12 -32.28 7.64
CA GLY A 559 9.68 -33.66 7.51
C GLY A 559 8.65 -34.10 8.56
N GLY A 560 8.02 -33.15 9.26
CA GLY A 560 6.91 -33.41 10.16
C GLY A 560 5.66 -33.88 9.42
N THR A 561 4.79 -34.55 10.17
CA THR A 561 3.45 -34.90 9.71
C THR A 561 2.45 -33.90 10.30
N VAL A 562 1.53 -33.39 9.50
CA VAL A 562 0.49 -32.49 9.96
C VAL A 562 -0.87 -33.03 9.52
N SER A 563 -1.86 -32.93 10.39
CA SER A 563 -3.25 -33.24 10.06
C SER A 563 -4.19 -32.23 10.72
N LEU A 564 -5.42 -32.15 10.21
CA LEU A 564 -6.51 -31.40 10.84
C LEU A 564 -7.34 -32.34 11.73
N ALA A 565 -7.64 -31.91 12.93
CA ALA A 565 -8.56 -32.64 13.82
C ALA A 565 -9.99 -32.48 13.30
N GLN A 566 -10.68 -33.59 13.02
CA GLN A 566 -12.10 -33.58 12.66
C GLN A 566 -13.00 -33.65 13.91
N ASP A 567 -12.46 -34.10 15.04
CA ASP A 567 -13.09 -34.04 16.34
C ASP A 567 -12.56 -32.83 17.13
N PRO A 568 -13.33 -32.26 18.08
CA PRO A 568 -12.85 -31.18 18.92
C PRO A 568 -11.63 -31.60 19.76
N VAL A 569 -10.56 -30.84 19.71
CA VAL A 569 -9.34 -31.05 20.50
C VAL A 569 -8.99 -29.80 21.30
N LYS A 570 -8.28 -29.97 22.42
CA LYS A 570 -7.80 -28.87 23.24
C LYS A 570 -6.62 -28.20 22.55
N THR A 571 -6.71 -26.90 22.32
CA THR A 571 -5.61 -26.00 21.91
C THR A 571 -5.39 -24.94 23.01
N ALA A 572 -4.41 -24.07 22.83
CA ALA A 572 -4.19 -22.91 23.71
C ALA A 572 -5.37 -21.92 23.69
N GLN A 573 -6.13 -21.84 22.61
CA GLN A 573 -7.30 -20.99 22.44
C GLN A 573 -8.64 -21.69 22.82
N GLY A 574 -8.58 -22.87 23.44
CA GLY A 574 -9.73 -23.63 23.86
C GLY A 574 -9.94 -24.91 23.07
N SER A 575 -11.18 -25.43 23.07
CA SER A 575 -11.54 -26.63 22.31
C SER A 575 -11.99 -26.23 20.90
N GLU A 576 -11.39 -26.81 19.87
CA GLU A 576 -11.73 -26.49 18.49
C GLU A 576 -11.63 -27.70 17.57
N THR A 577 -12.52 -27.75 16.57
CA THR A 577 -12.46 -28.62 15.39
C THR A 577 -11.60 -27.93 14.35
N GLY A 578 -10.84 -28.70 13.56
CA GLY A 578 -9.95 -28.15 12.55
C GLY A 578 -8.57 -27.73 13.08
N ALA A 579 -8.29 -27.91 14.38
CA ALA A 579 -6.96 -27.64 14.92
C ALA A 579 -5.87 -28.41 14.15
N PHE A 580 -4.70 -27.78 13.94
CA PHE A 580 -3.56 -28.46 13.37
C PHE A 580 -2.93 -29.41 14.39
N LEU A 581 -2.65 -30.64 13.97
CA LEU A 581 -1.99 -31.67 14.78
C LEU A 581 -0.63 -31.96 14.17
N ILE A 582 0.44 -31.61 14.89
CA ILE A 582 1.81 -31.80 14.44
C ILE A 582 2.42 -33.01 15.11
N GLY A 583 2.98 -33.91 14.31
CA GLY A 583 3.73 -35.10 14.71
C GLY A 583 4.94 -35.34 13.80
N GLY A 584 5.65 -36.45 14.00
CA GLY A 584 6.75 -36.85 13.12
C GLY A 584 8.07 -36.07 13.29
N ILE A 585 8.10 -35.03 14.12
CA ILE A 585 9.29 -34.28 14.52
C ILE A 585 9.46 -34.32 16.04
N THR A 586 10.68 -34.00 16.53
CA THR A 586 10.98 -34.05 17.95
C THR A 586 10.22 -32.97 18.75
N HIS A 587 9.99 -33.23 20.03
CA HIS A 587 9.42 -32.26 20.96
C HIS A 587 10.19 -30.91 20.94
N ALA A 588 11.54 -30.97 20.94
CA ALA A 588 12.38 -29.78 20.87
C ALA A 588 12.23 -29.00 19.55
N ALA A 589 11.96 -29.69 18.43
CA ALA A 589 11.68 -29.02 17.18
C ALA A 589 10.34 -28.28 17.21
N VAL A 590 9.29 -28.90 17.77
CA VAL A 590 7.98 -28.22 17.95
C VAL A 590 8.16 -27.01 18.87
N ASP A 591 8.83 -27.15 20.03
CA ASP A 591 9.08 -26.04 20.97
C ASP A 591 9.85 -24.88 20.30
N SER A 592 10.82 -25.19 19.46
CA SER A 592 11.53 -24.16 18.69
C SER A 592 10.63 -23.41 17.71
N LEU A 593 9.72 -24.13 17.04
CA LEU A 593 8.77 -23.53 16.11
C LEU A 593 7.71 -22.68 16.83
N THR A 594 7.19 -23.17 17.99
CA THR A 594 6.23 -22.40 18.80
C THR A 594 6.83 -21.05 19.23
N LYS A 595 8.07 -21.05 19.70
CA LYS A 595 8.79 -19.84 20.10
C LYS A 595 9.06 -18.91 18.91
N LYS A 596 9.49 -19.48 17.77
CA LYS A 596 9.80 -18.70 16.57
C LYS A 596 8.59 -17.93 16.03
N TYR A 597 7.41 -18.57 16.04
CA TYR A 597 6.19 -18.01 15.47
C TYR A 597 5.23 -17.46 16.52
N SER A 598 5.61 -17.49 17.81
CA SER A 598 4.76 -17.03 18.92
C SER A 598 3.41 -17.73 18.99
N VAL A 599 3.37 -19.02 18.68
CA VAL A 599 2.16 -19.84 18.64
C VAL A 599 2.27 -20.97 19.66
N SER A 600 1.38 -21.00 20.66
CA SER A 600 1.37 -22.02 21.69
C SER A 600 0.83 -23.37 21.19
N ALA A 601 1.35 -24.47 21.75
CA ALA A 601 0.98 -25.83 21.40
C ALA A 601 0.57 -26.63 22.64
N VAL A 602 -0.36 -27.56 22.45
CA VAL A 602 -0.85 -28.47 23.54
C VAL A 602 -0.59 -29.92 23.08
N GLY A 603 0.12 -30.69 23.89
CA GLY A 603 0.29 -32.13 23.70
C GLY A 603 -1.02 -32.87 23.93
N VAL A 604 -1.50 -33.58 22.92
CA VAL A 604 -2.78 -34.32 22.98
C VAL A 604 -2.61 -35.77 22.51
N ALA A 605 -3.54 -36.62 22.88
CA ALA A 605 -3.70 -37.93 22.24
C ALA A 605 -4.18 -37.68 20.80
N ALA A 606 -3.71 -38.47 19.85
CA ALA A 606 -4.19 -38.37 18.48
C ALA A 606 -5.70 -38.65 18.44
N PRO A 607 -6.56 -37.77 17.93
CA PRO A 607 -7.99 -38.01 17.82
C PRO A 607 -8.27 -39.13 16.78
N ALA A 608 -9.47 -39.70 16.87
CA ALA A 608 -9.86 -40.83 16.00
C ALA A 608 -10.02 -40.41 14.54
N HIS A 609 -10.50 -39.20 14.31
CA HIS A 609 -10.77 -38.68 12.96
C HIS A 609 -9.86 -37.49 12.69
N THR A 610 -9.02 -37.65 11.67
CA THR A 610 -8.09 -36.61 11.22
C THR A 610 -8.03 -36.57 9.69
N LEU A 611 -7.81 -35.38 9.14
CA LEU A 611 -7.50 -35.16 7.73
C LEU A 611 -6.01 -34.86 7.59
N ALA A 612 -5.26 -35.75 6.96
CA ALA A 612 -3.82 -35.54 6.74
C ALA A 612 -3.60 -34.39 5.76
N LEU A 613 -2.68 -33.49 6.10
CA LEU A 613 -2.27 -32.39 5.23
C LEU A 613 -1.06 -32.77 4.38
N LYS A 614 -1.05 -32.31 3.15
CA LYS A 614 0.07 -32.49 2.22
C LYS A 614 0.48 -31.14 1.64
N LYS A 615 1.76 -30.98 1.37
CA LYS A 615 2.25 -29.82 0.63
C LYS A 615 1.74 -29.88 -0.80
N ALA A 616 0.93 -28.90 -1.18
CA ALA A 616 0.38 -28.79 -2.54
C ALA A 616 1.42 -28.21 -3.51
N ARG A 617 1.31 -28.59 -4.78
CA ARG A 617 1.97 -27.91 -5.89
C ARG A 617 1.06 -26.77 -6.33
N ILE A 618 1.41 -25.55 -5.92
CA ILE A 618 0.59 -24.35 -6.12
C ILE A 618 1.06 -23.63 -7.37
N GLY A 619 0.16 -23.39 -8.32
CA GLY A 619 0.35 -22.44 -9.41
C GLY A 619 -0.41 -21.17 -9.14
N LEU A 620 0.26 -20.02 -9.22
CA LEU A 620 -0.34 -18.69 -9.14
C LEU A 620 -0.25 -18.05 -10.53
N TYR A 621 -1.39 -17.71 -11.11
CA TYR A 621 -1.42 -17.11 -12.43
C TYR A 621 -0.86 -15.69 -12.39
N ARG A 622 0.18 -15.45 -13.17
CA ARG A 622 0.89 -14.19 -13.33
C ARG A 622 0.82 -13.74 -14.78
N PRO A 623 -0.16 -12.90 -15.14
CA PRO A 623 -0.29 -12.40 -16.50
C PRO A 623 0.85 -11.46 -16.88
N TRP A 624 1.11 -11.31 -18.18
CA TRP A 624 2.04 -10.30 -18.68
C TRP A 624 1.45 -8.88 -18.67
N ALA A 625 0.11 -8.72 -18.72
CA ALA A 625 -0.53 -7.49 -18.27
C ALA A 625 -0.53 -7.54 -16.74
N PRO A 626 0.30 -6.74 -16.05
CA PRO A 626 0.60 -6.97 -14.65
C PRO A 626 -0.66 -6.91 -13.77
N SER A 627 -0.77 -7.84 -12.82
CA SER A 627 -1.83 -7.84 -11.81
C SER A 627 -1.23 -7.55 -10.43
N ILE A 628 -1.66 -6.46 -9.84
CA ILE A 628 -1.31 -6.06 -8.47
C ILE A 628 -1.79 -7.13 -7.47
N ASP A 629 -2.98 -7.66 -7.67
CA ASP A 629 -3.53 -8.73 -6.82
C ASP A 629 -2.73 -10.05 -6.90
N GLU A 630 -2.13 -10.37 -8.07
CA GLU A 630 -1.16 -11.47 -8.15
C GLU A 630 0.02 -11.20 -7.22
N GLY A 631 0.57 -10.01 -7.31
CA GLY A 631 1.75 -9.64 -6.54
C GLY A 631 1.48 -9.66 -5.02
N TRP A 632 0.39 -9.10 -4.55
CA TRP A 632 -0.03 -9.20 -3.15
C TRP A 632 -0.26 -10.64 -2.71
N THR A 633 -0.94 -11.45 -3.54
CA THR A 633 -1.16 -12.87 -3.26
C THR A 633 0.17 -13.61 -3.14
N ARG A 634 1.10 -13.37 -4.04
CA ARG A 634 2.44 -13.97 -4.03
C ARG A 634 3.21 -13.59 -2.77
N TRP A 635 3.22 -12.29 -2.43
CA TRP A 635 3.88 -11.79 -1.22
C TRP A 635 3.35 -12.46 0.05
N ILE A 636 2.03 -12.57 0.20
CA ILE A 636 1.42 -13.21 1.37
C ILE A 636 1.78 -14.71 1.41
N LEU A 637 1.64 -15.42 0.29
CA LEU A 637 1.94 -16.84 0.25
C LEU A 637 3.41 -17.13 0.61
N GLU A 638 4.34 -16.34 0.08
CA GLU A 638 5.77 -16.48 0.39
C GLU A 638 6.06 -16.17 1.86
N ASN A 639 5.47 -15.11 2.44
CA ASN A 639 5.64 -14.75 3.85
C ASN A 639 5.09 -15.80 4.81
N TYR A 640 4.06 -16.53 4.39
CA TYR A 640 3.50 -17.63 5.20
C TYR A 640 4.15 -18.99 4.92
N GLY A 641 5.20 -19.02 4.08
CA GLY A 641 6.00 -20.23 3.81
C GLY A 641 5.34 -21.20 2.83
N PHE A 642 4.35 -20.73 2.05
CA PHE A 642 3.91 -21.42 0.86
C PHE A 642 4.90 -21.14 -0.28
N GLU A 643 4.96 -22.02 -1.24
CA GLU A 643 5.90 -21.94 -2.38
C GLU A 643 5.11 -21.90 -3.71
N PRO A 644 4.40 -20.78 -4.00
CA PRO A 644 3.69 -20.67 -5.25
C PRO A 644 4.65 -20.63 -6.43
N LYS A 645 4.27 -21.26 -7.54
CA LYS A 645 4.97 -21.10 -8.82
C LYS A 645 4.18 -20.17 -9.70
N SER A 646 4.85 -19.10 -10.18
CA SER A 646 4.24 -18.21 -11.17
C SER A 646 3.90 -18.97 -12.45
N LEU A 647 2.66 -18.86 -12.88
CA LEU A 647 2.14 -19.41 -14.15
C LEU A 647 1.89 -18.27 -15.11
N TYR A 648 2.64 -18.23 -16.19
CA TYR A 648 2.42 -17.26 -17.25
C TYR A 648 1.39 -17.77 -18.26
N ASN A 649 0.97 -16.90 -19.16
CA ASN A 649 -0.03 -17.21 -20.19
C ASN A 649 0.29 -18.51 -20.94
N ALA A 650 1.55 -18.72 -21.34
CA ALA A 650 2.00 -19.91 -22.04
C ALA A 650 1.88 -21.21 -21.19
N ASP A 651 2.07 -21.08 -19.88
CA ASP A 651 1.94 -22.22 -18.96
C ASP A 651 0.49 -22.71 -18.87
N ILE A 652 -0.45 -21.77 -18.77
CA ILE A 652 -1.89 -22.08 -18.73
C ILE A 652 -2.36 -22.66 -20.09
N ARG A 653 -1.85 -22.12 -21.20
CA ARG A 653 -2.15 -22.62 -22.54
C ARG A 653 -1.52 -23.98 -22.85
N SER A 654 -0.60 -24.44 -21.99
CA SER A 654 -0.02 -25.79 -22.19
C SER A 654 -0.87 -26.88 -21.54
N ALA A 655 -1.05 -28.00 -22.21
CA ALA A 655 -1.81 -29.12 -21.69
C ALA A 655 -1.18 -29.80 -20.45
N ASN A 656 -1.93 -30.66 -19.80
CA ASN A 656 -1.49 -31.46 -18.66
C ASN A 656 -1.18 -30.65 -17.37
N LEU A 657 -1.96 -29.61 -17.08
CA LEU A 657 -1.80 -28.81 -15.87
C LEU A 657 -1.84 -29.66 -14.59
N LYS A 658 -2.74 -30.65 -14.50
CA LYS A 658 -2.89 -31.55 -13.35
C LYS A 658 -1.63 -32.37 -13.03
N SER A 659 -0.83 -32.69 -14.03
CA SER A 659 0.43 -33.39 -13.78
C SER A 659 1.47 -32.49 -13.05
N ARG A 660 1.34 -31.18 -13.17
CA ARG A 660 2.27 -30.19 -12.64
C ARG A 660 1.78 -29.53 -11.35
N TYR A 661 0.48 -29.32 -11.24
CA TYR A 661 -0.17 -28.56 -10.16
C TYR A 661 -1.29 -29.33 -9.51
N ASP A 662 -1.51 -29.09 -8.24
CA ASP A 662 -2.66 -29.58 -7.48
C ASP A 662 -3.72 -28.49 -7.34
N ILE A 663 -3.24 -27.24 -7.21
CA ILE A 663 -4.04 -26.05 -7.05
C ILE A 663 -3.57 -24.99 -8.06
N ILE A 664 -4.52 -24.29 -8.67
CA ILE A 664 -4.27 -23.08 -9.45
C ILE A 664 -5.07 -21.94 -8.82
N VAL A 665 -4.40 -20.83 -8.52
CA VAL A 665 -5.01 -19.59 -8.00
C VAL A 665 -5.02 -18.56 -9.12
N LEU A 666 -6.20 -18.02 -9.40
CA LEU A 666 -6.41 -16.91 -10.32
C LEU A 666 -6.73 -15.66 -9.47
N PRO A 667 -5.81 -14.68 -9.39
CA PRO A 667 -6.03 -13.45 -8.65
C PRO A 667 -7.10 -12.59 -9.31
N ASP A 668 -7.50 -11.49 -8.66
CA ASP A 668 -8.44 -10.55 -9.25
C ASP A 668 -7.85 -9.88 -10.49
N MET A 669 -8.62 -9.89 -11.55
CA MET A 669 -8.36 -9.16 -12.80
C MET A 669 -9.64 -9.04 -13.64
N SER A 670 -9.65 -8.07 -14.56
CA SER A 670 -10.74 -7.92 -15.52
C SER A 670 -10.85 -9.15 -16.45
N SER A 671 -12.03 -9.39 -17.02
CA SER A 671 -12.24 -10.47 -18.01
C SER A 671 -11.35 -10.26 -19.24
N ARG A 672 -11.14 -9.01 -19.67
CA ARG A 672 -10.22 -8.65 -20.77
C ARG A 672 -8.78 -9.01 -20.39
N GLY A 673 -8.32 -8.63 -19.19
CA GLY A 673 -6.98 -8.96 -18.69
C GLY A 673 -6.74 -10.48 -18.66
N LEU A 674 -7.71 -11.26 -18.14
CA LEU A 674 -7.64 -12.70 -18.10
C LEU A 674 -7.59 -13.33 -19.50
N MET A 675 -8.52 -12.97 -20.38
CA MET A 675 -8.70 -13.64 -21.67
C MET A 675 -7.76 -13.15 -22.74
N SER A 676 -7.59 -11.84 -22.86
CA SER A 676 -6.89 -11.19 -23.98
C SER A 676 -5.52 -10.63 -23.61
N GLY A 677 -5.35 -10.14 -22.37
CA GLY A 677 -4.11 -9.49 -21.94
C GLY A 677 -3.67 -8.38 -22.91
N PHE A 678 -2.39 -8.24 -23.14
CA PHE A 678 -1.85 -7.29 -24.12
C PHE A 678 -2.16 -7.71 -25.56
N GLY A 679 -2.62 -6.75 -26.37
CA GLY A 679 -2.88 -6.93 -27.79
C GLY A 679 -1.60 -7.09 -28.63
N VAL A 680 -1.78 -7.65 -29.84
CA VAL A 680 -0.69 -7.74 -30.82
C VAL A 680 -0.26 -6.33 -31.22
N GLY A 681 1.05 -6.04 -31.16
CA GLY A 681 1.61 -4.77 -31.53
C GLY A 681 1.79 -3.78 -30.37
N ILE A 682 1.14 -4.01 -29.20
CA ILE A 682 1.30 -3.19 -27.99
C ILE A 682 2.63 -3.49 -27.31
N VAL A 683 2.95 -4.77 -27.14
CA VAL A 683 4.19 -5.26 -26.51
C VAL A 683 4.92 -6.25 -27.40
N PRO A 684 6.20 -6.56 -27.17
CA PRO A 684 6.91 -7.63 -27.86
C PRO A 684 6.18 -8.98 -27.76
N GLY A 685 6.24 -9.76 -28.84
CA GLY A 685 5.37 -10.94 -29.07
C GLY A 685 5.32 -11.97 -27.93
N GLN A 686 6.39 -12.11 -27.15
CA GLN A 686 6.41 -13.04 -26.00
C GLN A 686 5.48 -12.62 -24.86
N TYR A 687 5.07 -11.37 -24.78
CA TYR A 687 4.20 -10.81 -23.74
C TYR A 687 2.74 -10.68 -24.18
N VAL A 688 2.44 -11.03 -25.44
CA VAL A 688 1.12 -10.86 -26.04
C VAL A 688 0.12 -11.91 -25.53
N GLY A 689 -1.10 -11.49 -25.30
CA GLY A 689 -2.26 -12.32 -25.03
C GLY A 689 -2.48 -12.60 -23.54
N GLY A 690 -3.66 -13.16 -23.24
CA GLY A 690 -4.07 -13.69 -21.93
C GLY A 690 -4.10 -15.23 -21.95
N VAL A 691 -4.98 -15.85 -21.17
CA VAL A 691 -5.16 -17.32 -21.17
C VAL A 691 -5.82 -17.83 -22.47
N GLY A 692 -6.71 -17.04 -23.07
CA GLY A 692 -7.42 -17.40 -24.28
C GLY A 692 -8.37 -18.60 -24.09
N GLU A 693 -9.04 -19.01 -25.17
CA GLU A 693 -9.97 -20.16 -25.13
C GLU A 693 -9.25 -21.48 -24.82
N ASP A 694 -8.09 -21.72 -25.43
CA ASP A 694 -7.26 -22.89 -25.15
C ASP A 694 -6.89 -23.01 -23.68
N GLY A 695 -6.54 -21.88 -23.05
CA GLY A 695 -6.20 -21.86 -21.62
C GLY A 695 -7.41 -22.18 -20.74
N ILE A 696 -8.59 -21.68 -21.09
CA ILE A 696 -9.83 -22.01 -20.36
C ILE A 696 -10.16 -23.49 -20.52
N ASP A 697 -9.97 -24.08 -21.70
CA ASP A 697 -10.19 -25.51 -21.90
C ASP A 697 -9.23 -26.36 -21.06
N HIS A 698 -7.94 -25.97 -20.98
CA HIS A 698 -6.97 -26.65 -20.12
C HIS A 698 -7.29 -26.48 -18.63
N LEU A 699 -7.81 -25.33 -18.19
CA LEU A 699 -8.29 -25.15 -16.82
C LEU A 699 -9.52 -26.03 -16.54
N ARG A 700 -10.45 -26.17 -17.49
CA ARG A 700 -11.56 -27.11 -17.36
C ARG A 700 -11.07 -28.56 -17.23
N GLU A 701 -10.12 -29.00 -18.06
CA GLU A 701 -9.49 -30.32 -17.98
C GLU A 701 -8.79 -30.50 -16.62
N PHE A 702 -8.01 -29.51 -16.20
CA PHE A 702 -7.33 -29.51 -14.91
C PHE A 702 -8.28 -29.83 -13.76
N VAL A 703 -9.42 -29.12 -13.70
CA VAL A 703 -10.40 -29.34 -12.62
C VAL A 703 -11.12 -30.67 -12.81
N ARG A 704 -11.53 -31.01 -14.02
CA ARG A 704 -12.19 -32.32 -14.30
C ARG A 704 -11.33 -33.50 -13.86
N ASP A 705 -10.02 -33.39 -13.96
CA ASP A 705 -9.06 -34.43 -13.58
C ASP A 705 -8.71 -34.43 -12.08
N GLY A 706 -9.34 -33.57 -11.28
CA GLY A 706 -9.20 -33.53 -9.83
C GLY A 706 -8.31 -32.37 -9.31
N GLY A 707 -8.10 -31.32 -10.10
CA GLY A 707 -7.45 -30.07 -9.64
C GLY A 707 -8.39 -29.18 -8.84
N THR A 708 -7.82 -28.30 -8.02
CA THR A 708 -8.55 -27.24 -7.32
C THR A 708 -8.27 -25.91 -7.99
N LEU A 709 -9.32 -25.21 -8.41
CA LEU A 709 -9.22 -23.86 -8.99
C LEU A 709 -9.82 -22.85 -8.02
N ILE A 710 -9.05 -21.80 -7.68
CA ILE A 710 -9.46 -20.73 -6.78
C ILE A 710 -9.49 -19.44 -7.58
N ALA A 711 -10.57 -18.67 -7.50
CA ALA A 711 -10.70 -17.40 -8.18
C ALA A 711 -11.29 -16.31 -7.25
N PHE A 712 -10.75 -15.12 -7.37
CA PHE A 712 -11.16 -13.96 -6.56
C PHE A 712 -11.89 -12.92 -7.39
N ASN A 713 -12.85 -12.27 -6.76
CA ASN A 713 -13.49 -11.04 -7.18
C ASN A 713 -13.95 -11.06 -8.66
N ARG A 714 -13.48 -10.17 -9.52
CA ARG A 714 -13.85 -10.07 -10.95
C ARG A 714 -13.52 -11.33 -11.73
N THR A 715 -12.40 -11.99 -11.42
CA THR A 715 -12.03 -13.26 -12.04
C THR A 715 -13.03 -14.36 -11.70
N ALA A 716 -13.54 -14.40 -10.47
CA ALA A 716 -14.60 -15.34 -10.09
C ALA A 716 -15.87 -15.14 -10.93
N SER A 717 -16.27 -13.88 -11.14
CA SER A 717 -17.38 -13.54 -12.03
C SER A 717 -17.12 -13.97 -13.48
N SER A 718 -15.90 -13.74 -13.99
CA SER A 718 -15.53 -14.09 -15.36
C SER A 718 -15.55 -15.60 -15.63
N LEU A 719 -15.21 -16.44 -14.65
CA LEU A 719 -15.22 -17.90 -14.79
C LEU A 719 -16.64 -18.48 -14.93
N ILE A 720 -17.67 -17.81 -14.43
CA ILE A 720 -19.05 -18.29 -14.50
C ILE A 720 -19.45 -18.63 -15.93
N PRO A 721 -19.47 -17.69 -16.87
CA PRO A 721 -19.78 -18.01 -18.27
C PRO A 721 -18.66 -18.82 -18.96
N LEU A 722 -17.39 -18.52 -18.69
CA LEU A 722 -16.27 -19.18 -19.36
C LEU A 722 -16.20 -20.68 -19.08
N MET A 723 -16.60 -21.13 -17.89
CA MET A 723 -16.61 -22.54 -17.51
C MET A 723 -18.03 -23.15 -17.47
N SER A 724 -19.07 -22.39 -17.85
CA SER A 724 -20.47 -22.78 -17.78
C SER A 724 -20.87 -23.27 -16.39
N LEU A 725 -20.57 -22.49 -15.37
CA LEU A 725 -20.85 -22.84 -13.97
C LEU A 725 -22.33 -22.59 -13.63
N PRO A 726 -22.97 -23.49 -12.83
CA PRO A 726 -24.37 -23.33 -12.42
C PRO A 726 -24.49 -22.28 -11.26
N VAL A 727 -24.01 -21.07 -11.50
CA VAL A 727 -23.99 -19.95 -10.59
C VAL A 727 -24.30 -18.69 -11.38
N ALA A 728 -24.96 -17.71 -10.78
CA ALA A 728 -25.15 -16.40 -11.35
C ALA A 728 -24.50 -15.32 -10.50
N ASN A 729 -23.87 -14.33 -11.12
CA ASN A 729 -23.53 -13.07 -10.46
C ASN A 729 -24.74 -12.15 -10.53
N VAL A 730 -25.36 -11.86 -9.38
CA VAL A 730 -26.59 -11.02 -9.30
C VAL A 730 -26.31 -9.53 -9.56
N LEU A 731 -25.07 -9.12 -9.51
CA LEU A 731 -24.62 -7.76 -9.79
C LEU A 731 -24.21 -7.55 -11.25
N GLN A 732 -24.23 -8.59 -12.07
CA GLN A 732 -23.83 -8.49 -13.48
C GLN A 732 -24.72 -7.49 -14.24
N GLY A 733 -24.11 -6.40 -14.75
CA GLY A 733 -24.81 -5.35 -15.50
C GLY A 733 -25.71 -4.43 -14.65
N VAL A 734 -25.63 -4.49 -13.34
CA VAL A 734 -26.30 -3.55 -12.43
C VAL A 734 -25.54 -2.24 -12.49
N LYS A 735 -26.30 -1.15 -12.72
CA LYS A 735 -25.73 0.20 -12.81
C LYS A 735 -25.37 0.75 -11.43
N SER A 736 -24.42 1.69 -11.38
CA SER A 736 -23.96 2.34 -10.13
C SER A 736 -25.08 3.06 -9.35
N ASP A 737 -26.14 3.52 -10.01
CA ASP A 737 -27.32 4.10 -9.38
C ASP A 737 -28.27 3.06 -8.72
N LYS A 738 -28.00 1.76 -8.88
CA LYS A 738 -28.74 0.63 -8.31
C LYS A 738 -27.95 -0.25 -7.37
N PHE A 739 -26.65 -0.18 -7.43
CA PHE A 739 -25.71 -0.77 -6.49
C PHE A 739 -24.33 -0.15 -6.71
N PHE A 740 -23.69 0.29 -5.62
CA PHE A 740 -22.34 0.83 -5.69
C PHE A 740 -21.54 0.50 -4.43
N CYS A 741 -20.33 0.00 -4.63
CA CYS A 741 -19.32 -0.21 -3.59
C CYS A 741 -17.94 -0.25 -4.25
N SER A 742 -17.20 0.86 -4.20
CA SER A 742 -15.84 0.96 -4.75
C SER A 742 -14.80 0.21 -3.92
N GLY A 743 -15.06 0.08 -2.61
CA GLY A 743 -14.19 -0.62 -1.65
C GLY A 743 -14.67 -0.32 -0.24
N ALA A 744 -15.29 -1.30 0.41
CA ALA A 744 -15.80 -1.17 1.77
C ALA A 744 -15.66 -2.49 2.53
N LEU A 745 -15.65 -2.37 3.85
CA LEU A 745 -15.66 -3.51 4.73
C LEU A 745 -17.09 -3.97 4.98
N LEU A 746 -17.40 -5.16 4.52
CA LEU A 746 -18.72 -5.77 4.64
C LEU A 746 -18.68 -7.01 5.54
N ARG A 747 -19.68 -7.14 6.42
CA ARG A 747 -19.86 -8.34 7.21
C ARG A 747 -20.49 -9.44 6.36
N VAL A 748 -19.97 -10.66 6.54
CA VAL A 748 -20.58 -11.88 6.01
C VAL A 748 -20.85 -12.84 7.17
N GLU A 749 -21.71 -13.83 6.95
CA GLU A 749 -22.01 -14.90 7.85
C GLU A 749 -21.39 -16.19 7.30
N THR A 750 -20.63 -16.92 8.12
CA THR A 750 -20.03 -18.19 7.73
C THR A 750 -21.11 -19.26 7.67
N ASP A 751 -21.31 -19.86 6.50
CA ASP A 751 -22.10 -21.09 6.32
C ASP A 751 -21.15 -22.30 6.46
N HIS A 752 -21.64 -23.41 6.99
CA HIS A 752 -20.87 -24.66 7.09
C HIS A 752 -19.50 -24.50 7.78
N ALA A 753 -19.52 -24.03 9.05
CA ALA A 753 -18.31 -23.87 9.86
C ALA A 753 -17.50 -25.18 10.03
N GLU A 754 -18.13 -26.33 9.82
CA GLU A 754 -17.52 -27.67 9.86
C GLU A 754 -16.68 -27.99 8.61
N MET A 755 -16.77 -27.19 7.57
CA MET A 755 -15.97 -27.39 6.37
C MET A 755 -14.54 -26.94 6.55
N PRO A 756 -13.54 -27.69 6.00
CA PRO A 756 -12.14 -27.28 6.06
C PRO A 756 -11.88 -25.86 5.50
N ALA A 757 -12.62 -25.41 4.51
CA ALA A 757 -12.56 -24.08 3.93
C ALA A 757 -12.77 -22.96 4.99
N ASN A 758 -13.57 -23.25 6.00
CA ASN A 758 -13.97 -22.28 7.05
C ASN A 758 -13.27 -22.50 8.41
N TYR A 759 -12.35 -23.47 8.53
CA TYR A 759 -11.66 -23.68 9.79
C TYR A 759 -10.88 -22.43 10.22
N GLY A 760 -11.04 -22.05 11.48
CA GLY A 760 -10.41 -20.87 12.06
C GLY A 760 -10.99 -19.52 11.62
N VAL A 761 -11.91 -19.50 10.66
CA VAL A 761 -12.66 -18.30 10.27
C VAL A 761 -13.71 -18.02 11.37
N SER A 762 -13.96 -16.76 11.68
CA SER A 762 -15.01 -16.36 12.64
C SER A 762 -16.42 -16.64 12.09
N GLU A 763 -17.44 -16.65 12.96
CA GLU A 763 -18.82 -16.82 12.54
C GLU A 763 -19.35 -15.67 11.67
N SER A 764 -18.82 -14.47 11.90
CA SER A 764 -19.22 -13.26 11.20
C SER A 764 -17.98 -12.45 10.78
N PRO A 765 -17.19 -12.92 9.81
CA PRO A 765 -16.00 -12.23 9.37
C PRO A 765 -16.34 -10.97 8.58
N VAL A 766 -15.42 -10.00 8.58
CA VAL A 766 -15.50 -8.81 7.76
C VAL A 766 -14.59 -8.99 6.55
N VAL A 767 -15.14 -8.78 5.37
CA VAL A 767 -14.44 -8.95 4.08
C VAL A 767 -14.27 -7.61 3.39
N MET A 768 -13.21 -7.47 2.60
CA MET A 768 -13.05 -6.33 1.69
C MET A 768 -13.79 -6.61 0.39
N PHE A 769 -14.87 -5.89 0.18
CA PHE A 769 -15.62 -5.90 -1.08
C PHE A 769 -15.19 -4.71 -1.94
N GLN A 770 -14.68 -4.96 -3.11
CA GLN A 770 -14.28 -3.93 -4.08
C GLN A 770 -14.78 -4.32 -5.47
N ALA A 771 -15.89 -3.73 -5.89
CA ALA A 771 -16.53 -3.99 -7.19
C ALA A 771 -16.68 -5.49 -7.53
N GLY A 772 -16.87 -6.35 -6.51
CA GLY A 772 -16.93 -7.79 -6.65
C GLY A 772 -18.32 -8.31 -7.03
N PRO A 773 -18.44 -9.61 -7.36
CA PRO A 773 -19.72 -10.27 -7.55
C PRO A 773 -20.37 -10.66 -6.23
N ALA A 774 -21.70 -10.80 -6.27
CA ALA A 774 -22.48 -11.55 -5.30
C ALA A 774 -23.25 -12.66 -6.05
N PHE A 775 -23.34 -13.85 -5.45
CA PHE A 775 -23.76 -15.03 -6.19
C PHE A 775 -25.15 -15.54 -5.77
N GLU A 776 -25.77 -16.25 -6.72
CA GLU A 776 -26.89 -17.17 -6.52
C GLU A 776 -26.57 -18.50 -7.20
N THR A 777 -27.01 -19.61 -6.58
CA THR A 777 -26.90 -20.93 -7.21
C THR A 777 -28.02 -21.15 -8.23
N LEU A 778 -27.70 -21.82 -9.33
CA LEU A 778 -28.63 -22.21 -10.37
C LEU A 778 -28.92 -23.73 -10.35
N PRO A 779 -29.99 -24.19 -11.04
CA PRO A 779 -30.22 -25.61 -11.19
C PRO A 779 -28.99 -26.35 -11.72
N GLY A 780 -28.62 -27.43 -11.05
CA GLY A 780 -27.38 -28.17 -11.35
C GLY A 780 -26.19 -27.80 -10.51
N PHE A 781 -26.35 -26.89 -9.56
CA PHE A 781 -25.30 -26.60 -8.57
C PHE A 781 -25.09 -27.83 -7.65
N HIS A 782 -23.84 -28.27 -7.54
CA HIS A 782 -23.37 -29.28 -6.62
C HIS A 782 -22.17 -28.73 -5.86
N GLY A 783 -22.32 -28.42 -4.60
CA GLY A 783 -21.29 -27.81 -3.79
C GLY A 783 -21.79 -27.28 -2.47
N ALA A 784 -21.09 -26.37 -1.86
CA ALA A 784 -21.45 -25.72 -0.60
C ALA A 784 -21.28 -24.21 -0.70
N VAL A 785 -22.13 -23.51 0.04
CA VAL A 785 -21.97 -22.07 0.29
C VAL A 785 -21.05 -21.91 1.48
N LEU A 786 -20.00 -21.12 1.35
CA LEU A 786 -19.01 -20.89 2.40
C LEU A 786 -19.35 -19.67 3.25
N ALA A 787 -19.85 -18.61 2.61
CA ALA A 787 -20.24 -17.37 3.27
C ALA A 787 -21.38 -16.67 2.53
N ARG A 788 -22.22 -15.94 3.30
CA ARG A 788 -23.33 -15.13 2.80
C ARG A 788 -23.31 -13.74 3.37
N TYR A 789 -23.83 -12.77 2.64
CA TYR A 789 -24.22 -11.49 3.22
C TYR A 789 -25.44 -11.68 4.14
N PRO A 790 -25.54 -10.93 5.26
CA PRO A 790 -26.67 -11.02 6.18
C PRO A 790 -28.00 -10.79 5.48
N LYS A 791 -29.05 -11.44 5.98
CA LYS A 791 -30.42 -11.17 5.54
C LYS A 791 -31.04 -10.04 6.36
N GLN A 792 -31.73 -9.13 5.70
CA GLN A 792 -32.50 -8.04 6.34
C GLN A 792 -31.66 -7.13 7.25
N THR A 793 -30.36 -7.04 6.98
CA THR A 793 -29.45 -6.18 7.74
C THR A 793 -28.41 -5.62 6.78
N ASN A 794 -28.18 -4.33 6.79
CA ASN A 794 -27.11 -3.73 6.01
C ASN A 794 -25.75 -4.36 6.40
N PRO A 795 -25.02 -4.98 5.46
CA PRO A 795 -23.73 -5.60 5.75
C PRO A 795 -22.58 -4.61 5.98
N LEU A 796 -22.78 -3.33 5.71
CA LEU A 796 -21.73 -2.32 5.80
C LEU A 796 -21.19 -2.17 7.23
N GLU A 797 -19.91 -2.43 7.41
CA GLU A 797 -19.17 -2.20 8.65
C GLU A 797 -18.34 -0.91 8.61
N SER A 798 -17.75 -0.58 7.45
CA SER A 798 -16.93 0.61 7.27
C SER A 798 -16.85 0.98 5.78
N GLY A 799 -16.99 2.26 5.47
CA GLY A 799 -16.92 2.81 4.11
C GLY A 799 -18.27 3.25 3.55
N LEU A 800 -18.48 3.00 2.24
CA LEU A 800 -19.70 3.34 1.49
C LEU A 800 -20.28 2.10 0.82
N LEU A 801 -21.57 1.89 1.01
CA LEU A 801 -22.36 0.90 0.29
C LEU A 801 -23.71 1.51 -0.06
N LEU A 802 -23.97 1.69 -1.32
CA LEU A 802 -25.28 2.17 -1.82
C LEU A 802 -26.11 0.97 -2.26
N HIS A 803 -27.40 0.98 -1.87
CA HIS A 803 -28.37 -0.06 -2.21
C HIS A 803 -27.97 -1.46 -1.71
N PRO A 804 -27.73 -1.62 -0.38
CA PRO A 804 -27.34 -2.89 0.23
C PRO A 804 -28.30 -4.04 -0.05
N GLU A 805 -29.58 -3.75 -0.31
CA GLU A 805 -30.62 -4.74 -0.63
C GLU A 805 -30.28 -5.62 -1.83
N ALA A 806 -29.42 -5.16 -2.74
CA ALA A 806 -28.99 -5.92 -3.90
C ALA A 806 -28.16 -7.16 -3.51
N ILE A 807 -27.49 -7.15 -2.37
CA ILE A 807 -26.63 -8.24 -1.91
C ILE A 807 -27.14 -8.94 -0.65
N GLU A 808 -28.16 -8.42 0.02
CA GLU A 808 -28.73 -9.03 1.22
C GLU A 808 -29.11 -10.50 1.01
N GLY A 809 -28.54 -11.38 1.84
CA GLY A 809 -28.75 -12.83 1.77
C GLY A 809 -28.10 -13.53 0.57
N LYS A 810 -27.38 -12.80 -0.28
CA LYS A 810 -26.65 -13.38 -1.41
C LYS A 810 -25.38 -14.06 -0.94
N ILE A 811 -24.85 -14.92 -1.80
CA ILE A 811 -23.64 -15.68 -1.53
C ILE A 811 -22.42 -14.81 -1.77
N ALA A 812 -21.53 -14.75 -0.78
CA ALA A 812 -20.25 -14.06 -0.87
C ALA A 812 -19.11 -15.00 -1.28
N ALA A 813 -19.17 -16.30 -0.90
CA ALA A 813 -18.19 -17.31 -1.25
C ALA A 813 -18.84 -18.68 -1.37
N LEU A 814 -18.38 -19.47 -2.32
CA LEU A 814 -18.88 -20.83 -2.54
C LEU A 814 -17.80 -21.77 -3.08
N GLU A 815 -18.00 -23.06 -2.84
CA GLU A 815 -17.28 -24.15 -3.47
C GLU A 815 -18.24 -24.97 -4.31
N LEU A 816 -17.83 -25.37 -5.52
CA LEU A 816 -18.61 -26.24 -6.38
C LEU A 816 -17.77 -27.42 -6.91
N ALA A 817 -18.38 -28.59 -7.04
CA ALA A 817 -17.79 -29.75 -7.66
C ALA A 817 -17.77 -29.58 -9.18
N TYR A 818 -16.65 -29.94 -9.83
CA TYR A 818 -16.48 -29.85 -11.25
C TYR A 818 -15.67 -31.08 -11.75
N GLY A 819 -16.33 -32.11 -12.24
CA GLY A 819 -15.70 -33.40 -12.55
C GLY A 819 -15.20 -34.08 -11.27
N LYS A 820 -13.90 -34.38 -11.20
CA LYS A 820 -13.26 -34.97 -10.02
C LYS A 820 -12.68 -33.91 -9.07
N GLY A 821 -12.60 -32.66 -9.50
CA GLY A 821 -12.05 -31.56 -8.76
C GLY A 821 -13.11 -30.56 -8.30
N ARG A 822 -12.67 -29.36 -7.97
CA ARG A 822 -13.54 -28.31 -7.43
C ARG A 822 -13.08 -26.91 -7.82
N ILE A 823 -14.03 -25.99 -7.79
CA ILE A 823 -13.81 -24.57 -8.04
C ILE A 823 -14.30 -23.80 -6.83
N LEU A 824 -13.49 -22.86 -6.35
CA LEU A 824 -13.85 -21.94 -5.29
C LEU A 824 -13.96 -20.54 -5.88
N LEU A 825 -15.10 -19.91 -5.64
CA LEU A 825 -15.39 -18.55 -6.08
C LEU A 825 -15.59 -17.65 -4.85
N TYR A 826 -14.74 -16.63 -4.72
CA TYR A 826 -14.85 -15.59 -3.71
C TYR A 826 -15.29 -14.28 -4.37
N GLY A 827 -16.41 -13.71 -3.92
CA GLY A 827 -16.93 -12.42 -4.38
C GLY A 827 -16.24 -11.22 -3.73
N PHE A 828 -15.10 -11.46 -3.10
CA PHE A 828 -14.29 -10.46 -2.40
C PHE A 828 -12.81 -10.83 -2.53
N LYS A 829 -11.93 -9.93 -2.06
CA LYS A 829 -10.47 -10.14 -2.03
C LYS A 829 -10.01 -10.61 -0.66
N PRO A 830 -9.79 -11.92 -0.41
CA PRO A 830 -9.43 -12.43 0.93
C PRO A 830 -8.08 -11.91 1.43
N GLN A 831 -7.19 -11.51 0.52
CA GLN A 831 -5.83 -11.07 0.78
C GLN A 831 -5.62 -9.56 0.58
N PHE A 832 -6.68 -8.80 0.36
CA PHE A 832 -6.66 -7.41 -0.08
C PHE A 832 -5.47 -6.61 0.47
N ARG A 833 -4.59 -6.18 -0.43
CA ARG A 833 -3.42 -5.30 -0.18
C ARG A 833 -2.57 -5.70 1.04
N GLY A 834 -2.52 -6.97 1.40
CA GLY A 834 -1.85 -7.40 2.63
C GLY A 834 -2.44 -6.79 3.90
N GLN A 835 -3.69 -6.35 3.90
CA GLN A 835 -4.38 -5.68 5.00
C GLN A 835 -5.47 -6.56 5.64
N SER A 836 -6.17 -7.39 4.86
CA SER A 836 -7.31 -8.19 5.32
C SER A 836 -6.88 -9.50 5.96
N HIS A 837 -6.12 -9.44 7.05
CA HIS A 837 -5.54 -10.60 7.74
C HIS A 837 -6.59 -11.56 8.30
N ALA A 838 -7.76 -11.06 8.73
CA ALA A 838 -8.86 -11.88 9.22
C ALA A 838 -9.36 -12.90 8.20
N THR A 839 -9.19 -12.63 6.90
CA THR A 839 -9.73 -13.42 5.81
C THR A 839 -8.69 -14.25 5.04
N TYR A 840 -7.41 -14.19 5.39
CA TYR A 840 -6.35 -15.01 4.77
C TYR A 840 -6.67 -16.51 4.81
N LYS A 841 -7.37 -16.95 5.87
CA LYS A 841 -7.75 -18.35 6.07
C LYS A 841 -8.60 -18.90 4.92
N TYR A 842 -9.43 -18.08 4.27
CA TYR A 842 -10.20 -18.49 3.08
C TYR A 842 -9.30 -18.94 1.92
N LEU A 843 -8.10 -18.34 1.79
CA LEU A 843 -7.11 -18.80 0.83
C LEU A 843 -6.29 -19.97 1.39
N PHE A 844 -5.73 -19.83 2.58
CA PHE A 844 -4.75 -20.79 3.12
C PHE A 844 -5.34 -22.18 3.37
N ASN A 845 -6.58 -22.27 3.83
CA ASN A 845 -7.25 -23.54 4.08
C ASN A 845 -7.33 -24.41 2.83
N GLU A 846 -7.58 -23.82 1.70
CA GLU A 846 -7.69 -24.55 0.44
C GLU A 846 -6.36 -25.07 -0.07
N LEU A 847 -5.24 -24.44 0.32
CA LEU A 847 -3.91 -24.87 -0.08
C LEU A 847 -3.47 -26.19 0.58
N TYR A 848 -4.19 -26.63 1.64
CA TYR A 848 -3.94 -27.90 2.29
C TYR A 848 -4.99 -28.97 1.97
N SER A 849 -6.17 -28.55 1.54
CA SER A 849 -7.34 -29.44 1.40
C SER A 849 -7.55 -29.95 -0.02
N PHE A 850 -6.55 -29.84 -0.88
CA PHE A 850 -6.67 -30.06 -2.33
C PHE A 850 -7.02 -31.51 -2.73
N ASP A 851 -6.72 -32.50 -1.90
CA ASP A 851 -6.97 -33.92 -2.18
C ASP A 851 -8.23 -34.49 -1.51
N ARG A 852 -9.02 -33.64 -0.84
CA ARG A 852 -10.32 -34.08 -0.31
C ARG A 852 -11.31 -34.36 -1.47
N PRO A 853 -12.17 -35.37 -1.35
CA PRO A 853 -13.17 -35.61 -2.37
C PRO A 853 -14.13 -34.40 -2.49
N PRO A 854 -14.68 -34.13 -3.69
CA PRO A 854 -15.76 -33.18 -3.84
C PRO A 854 -16.92 -33.50 -2.90
N LEU A 855 -17.61 -32.45 -2.44
CA LEU A 855 -18.77 -32.63 -1.59
C LEU A 855 -19.85 -33.50 -2.28
N PRO A 856 -20.53 -34.38 -1.54
CA PRO A 856 -21.69 -35.07 -2.08
C PRO A 856 -22.76 -34.03 -2.46
N ALA A 857 -23.49 -34.33 -3.54
CA ALA A 857 -24.57 -33.45 -3.98
C ALA A 857 -25.58 -33.24 -2.85
N GLU A 858 -25.67 -32.05 -2.28
CA GLU A 858 -26.83 -31.69 -1.51
C GLU A 858 -28.05 -31.60 -2.40
N ALA A 859 -29.15 -32.21 -1.97
CA ALA A 859 -30.40 -32.15 -2.70
C ALA A 859 -30.82 -30.68 -2.83
N ALA A 860 -30.87 -30.16 -4.05
CA ALA A 860 -31.31 -28.82 -4.33
C ALA A 860 -32.66 -28.56 -3.64
N ALA A 861 -32.66 -27.67 -2.66
CA ALA A 861 -33.90 -27.19 -2.04
C ALA A 861 -34.77 -26.62 -3.16
N SER A 862 -35.93 -27.22 -3.33
CA SER A 862 -36.89 -27.04 -4.41
C SER A 862 -37.13 -25.61 -4.84
N GLY A 863 -36.46 -25.18 -5.91
CA GLY A 863 -36.71 -23.92 -6.61
C GLY A 863 -37.39 -24.12 -7.95
N LYS A 864 -38.45 -24.96 -8.01
CA LYS A 864 -39.17 -25.20 -9.24
C LYS A 864 -40.00 -24.06 -9.81
N GLU A 865 -40.12 -22.94 -9.07
CA GLU A 865 -41.01 -21.85 -9.46
C GLU A 865 -40.33 -20.63 -10.17
N LYS A 866 -39.02 -20.61 -10.33
CA LYS A 866 -38.31 -19.44 -10.93
C LYS A 866 -37.63 -19.67 -12.27
N ALA A 867 -37.62 -20.90 -12.79
CA ALA A 867 -36.95 -21.20 -14.05
C ALA A 867 -37.66 -20.58 -15.29
N GLU A 868 -38.97 -20.42 -15.27
CA GLU A 868 -39.75 -19.87 -16.41
C GLU A 868 -39.62 -18.34 -16.57
N ALA A 869 -39.20 -17.59 -15.53
CA ALA A 869 -39.08 -16.14 -15.60
C ALA A 869 -37.73 -15.62 -16.12
N MET A 870 -36.71 -16.48 -16.19
CA MET A 870 -35.35 -16.07 -16.59
C MET A 870 -34.99 -16.32 -18.05
N GLU A 871 -35.65 -17.24 -18.75
CA GLU A 871 -35.43 -17.46 -20.19
C GLU A 871 -35.76 -16.24 -21.06
N SER A 872 -36.64 -15.37 -20.60
CA SER A 872 -37.03 -14.17 -21.34
C SER A 872 -36.07 -12.95 -21.19
N LYS A 873 -35.09 -13.01 -20.29
CA LYS A 873 -34.13 -11.89 -20.02
C LYS A 873 -32.69 -12.13 -20.54
N ALA A 874 -32.39 -13.34 -21.00
CA ALA A 874 -31.04 -13.68 -21.46
C ALA A 874 -30.67 -13.20 -22.88
N ALA A 875 -31.55 -12.45 -23.55
CA ALA A 875 -31.34 -11.99 -24.92
C ALA A 875 -30.90 -10.52 -25.07
N ALA A 876 -30.53 -9.85 -24.00
CA ALA A 876 -30.00 -8.48 -24.08
C ALA A 876 -28.48 -8.49 -24.17
N LYS A 877 -27.92 -7.91 -25.24
CA LYS A 877 -26.47 -7.70 -25.44
C LYS A 877 -25.85 -7.02 -24.21
N PRO A 878 -24.64 -7.43 -23.77
CA PRO A 878 -23.96 -6.75 -22.69
C PRO A 878 -23.55 -5.33 -23.13
N ALA A 879 -23.95 -4.34 -22.35
CA ALA A 879 -23.33 -3.02 -22.38
C ALA A 879 -21.98 -3.12 -21.68
N ALA A 880 -20.93 -2.58 -22.29
CA ALA A 880 -19.63 -2.48 -21.67
C ALA A 880 -19.76 -1.64 -20.39
N GLN A 881 -19.34 -2.18 -19.29
CA GLN A 881 -19.18 -1.47 -18.04
C GLN A 881 -17.77 -0.84 -18.12
N GLU A 882 -17.70 0.48 -18.06
CA GLU A 882 -16.43 1.18 -17.86
C GLU A 882 -15.96 0.87 -16.44
N ASP A 883 -14.79 0.28 -16.34
CA ASP A 883 -14.14 -0.09 -15.09
C ASP A 883 -13.34 1.13 -14.62
N PRO A 884 -13.51 1.63 -13.39
CA PRO A 884 -12.75 2.78 -12.89
C PRO A 884 -11.23 2.56 -12.85
N ASP A 885 -10.80 1.31 -12.86
CA ASP A 885 -9.37 0.94 -12.86
C ASP A 885 -8.81 0.66 -14.29
N ASP A 886 -9.61 0.81 -15.35
CA ASP A 886 -9.14 0.61 -16.74
C ASP A 886 -8.35 1.82 -17.30
N ASP A 887 -8.28 2.93 -16.56
CA ASP A 887 -7.49 4.11 -16.98
C ASP A 887 -5.97 3.88 -16.99
N ASP A 888 -5.48 2.81 -16.37
CA ASP A 888 -4.05 2.46 -16.35
C ASP A 888 -3.56 1.69 -17.61
N ILE A 889 -4.44 1.41 -18.58
CA ILE A 889 -4.08 0.61 -19.78
C ILE A 889 -4.36 1.32 -21.11
N GLU A 890 -4.93 2.51 -21.14
CA GLU A 890 -5.16 3.20 -22.41
C GLU A 890 -4.27 4.44 -22.59
N GLU A 891 -3.33 4.32 -23.57
CA GLU A 891 -2.48 5.25 -24.37
C GLU A 891 -1.37 5.99 -23.65
#